data_e10c52320014cc67e69c6e32bea824ce
#
_entry.id   e10c52320014cc67e69c6e32bea824ce
#
_cell.length_a   1.000
_cell.length_b   1.000
_cell.length_c   1.000
_cell.angle_alpha   90.00
_cell.angle_beta   90.00
_cell.angle_gamma   90.00
#
_symmetry.space_group_name_H-M   'P 1'
#
loop_
_entity.id
_entity.type
_entity.pdbx_description
1 polymer ?
#
loop_
_entity_poly.entity_id
_entity_poly.type
_entity_poly.pdbx_seq_one_letter_code
_entity_poly.pdbx_strand_id
1 'polypeptide(L)'
;MNRFARWLVKHRVVVVIVCLALMIPSVFGMMSTKVKYDLLYYLPEDLDTIKGQNILTEDFGKGAFSLCVTEGLSEVEQADLEKAVRNAPHVESVIGYASILKGSLPVEILPDNLREMFQKDDARLMAVFFDETSSAEGTMEAIQQIRQIAGKKCFVAGLSAVVTDTKQLVEEQEGIYVAIAVALSCVVLMLTMDSFLLPFIFLLCIGVSIVWNMGSNYFLGEISYITKAVAAVLQLAVTLDYSIFLWHSYKENKAVIADREEAMAKAIQLTFSSVLGSSLTTVAGFIALCAMSFTLGRDLGIVMSKGVILGVLATVTLLPCVILMMDKAIEKTSHKPLLPSMAGISKFVVKNYKVLFVVLLLICIPAFYGYNNVGVYYDMSAALPEELESTQANHKLADTFDVSTTHLVLVDADVPQKAVCDMTDEMSEVDGVQQVLSLDSLLSAGIPESILPNDVVELLKSDRYQLMLINSEYVVSSDAVNAQIEELNAILKKYDEGGMLIGEAPCTKDLISCTDNDFKVVNIISIAAIFVIIALVLRSLSLPVLLVALIEAAIAANLCIPYFTNTTLPFVAPILISTIQLGSTVDYAILMTTKYLQNRRSGQGRKEAVGAAVASSAQSILVSGLSFFAATFGVGLYSNVDIISSMCSLMARGALCSVVVVLFLLPAVLLMLDKVIVHSTLNMKSARNVK
;
A
#
# COMPACT_ATOMS: atom_id res chain seq x y z
N MET A 1 8.35 34.65 -11.76
CA MET A 1 9.43 33.76 -11.30
C MET A 1 10.71 34.52 -10.93
N ASN A 2 11.31 35.36 -11.79
CA ASN A 2 12.59 36.03 -11.48
C ASN A 2 12.53 36.90 -10.20
N ARG A 3 11.43 37.62 -9.97
CA ARG A 3 11.24 38.42 -8.75
C ARG A 3 11.10 37.57 -7.50
N PHE A 4 10.40 36.43 -7.59
CA PHE A 4 10.20 35.49 -6.47
C PHE A 4 11.53 34.83 -6.08
N ALA A 5 12.29 34.30 -7.04
CA ALA A 5 13.56 33.65 -6.79
C ALA A 5 14.58 34.62 -6.12
N ARG A 6 14.69 35.85 -6.59
CA ARG A 6 15.55 36.90 -5.98
C ARG A 6 15.06 37.27 -4.58
N TRP A 7 13.75 37.39 -4.38
CA TRP A 7 13.18 37.67 -3.05
C TRP A 7 13.53 36.58 -2.06
N LEU A 8 13.35 35.30 -2.46
CA LEU A 8 13.62 34.14 -1.64
C LEU A 8 15.10 34.06 -1.22
N VAL A 9 16.01 34.26 -2.18
CA VAL A 9 17.46 34.24 -1.91
C VAL A 9 17.84 35.35 -0.94
N LYS A 10 17.27 36.55 -1.10
CA LYS A 10 17.52 37.71 -0.24
C LYS A 10 17.03 37.49 1.20
N HIS A 11 15.88 36.81 1.38
CA HIS A 11 15.27 36.60 2.70
C HIS A 11 15.49 35.17 3.21
N ARG A 12 16.56 34.47 2.80
CA ARG A 12 16.83 33.05 3.07
C ARG A 12 16.71 32.65 4.53
N VAL A 13 17.18 33.48 5.48
CA VAL A 13 17.12 33.20 6.91
C VAL A 13 15.66 33.17 7.40
N VAL A 14 14.85 34.15 6.98
CA VAL A 14 13.44 34.23 7.32
C VAL A 14 12.68 33.01 6.79
N VAL A 15 12.96 32.61 5.53
CA VAL A 15 12.34 31.43 4.91
C VAL A 15 12.66 30.16 5.70
N VAL A 16 13.93 29.95 6.09
CA VAL A 16 14.31 28.77 6.90
C VAL A 16 13.61 28.77 8.25
N ILE A 17 13.55 29.95 8.93
CA ILE A 17 12.85 30.06 10.23
C ILE A 17 11.35 29.73 10.08
N VAL A 18 10.69 30.26 9.04
CA VAL A 18 9.27 29.97 8.79
C VAL A 18 9.05 28.47 8.49
N CYS A 19 9.91 27.87 7.67
CA CYS A 19 9.82 26.44 7.36
C CYS A 19 10.00 25.57 8.62
N LEU A 20 10.94 25.92 9.50
CA LEU A 20 11.14 25.21 10.77
C LEU A 20 9.99 25.47 11.76
N ALA A 21 9.44 26.69 11.80
CA ALA A 21 8.29 26.99 12.65
C ALA A 21 7.04 26.19 12.24
N LEU A 22 6.84 25.95 10.95
CA LEU A 22 5.76 25.11 10.44
C LEU A 22 5.90 23.62 10.85
N MET A 23 7.08 23.17 11.24
CA MET A 23 7.24 21.81 11.77
C MET A 23 6.51 21.59 13.10
N ILE A 24 6.42 22.64 13.93
CA ILE A 24 5.78 22.51 15.26
C ILE A 24 4.32 22.04 15.12
N PRO A 25 3.41 22.76 14.45
CA PRO A 25 2.05 22.27 14.26
C PRO A 25 1.98 20.95 13.47
N SER A 26 2.94 20.70 12.57
CA SER A 26 2.97 19.45 11.80
C SER A 26 3.28 18.23 12.68
N VAL A 27 4.18 18.35 13.65
CA VAL A 27 4.45 17.26 14.60
C VAL A 27 3.21 16.96 15.45
N PHE A 28 2.51 17.99 15.96
CA PHE A 28 1.25 17.77 16.67
C PHE A 28 0.20 17.11 15.80
N GLY A 29 0.04 17.54 14.55
CA GLY A 29 -0.88 16.91 13.60
C GLY A 29 -0.53 15.44 13.32
N MET A 30 0.76 15.11 13.17
CA MET A 30 1.24 13.76 12.96
C MET A 30 0.90 12.83 14.16
N MET A 31 1.05 13.33 15.38
CA MET A 31 0.72 12.57 16.59
C MET A 31 -0.79 12.41 16.82
N SER A 32 -1.61 13.29 16.24
CA SER A 32 -3.07 13.28 16.40
C SER A 32 -3.80 12.58 15.23
N THR A 33 -3.09 12.17 14.20
CA THR A 33 -3.68 11.43 13.07
C THR A 33 -3.94 9.98 13.49
N LYS A 34 -5.18 9.51 13.34
CA LYS A 34 -5.54 8.12 13.61
C LYS A 34 -5.05 7.19 12.50
N VAL A 35 -4.72 5.96 12.86
CA VAL A 35 -4.25 4.94 11.91
C VAL A 35 -5.17 3.73 11.95
N LYS A 36 -5.64 3.31 10.78
CA LYS A 36 -6.46 2.10 10.61
C LYS A 36 -5.58 0.94 10.16
N TYR A 37 -5.72 -0.18 10.88
CA TYR A 37 -4.94 -1.40 10.64
C TYR A 37 -5.73 -2.50 9.94
N ASP A 38 -7.05 -2.36 9.84
CA ASP A 38 -7.95 -3.25 9.12
C ASP A 38 -8.11 -2.78 7.67
N LEU A 39 -7.74 -3.61 6.70
CA LEU A 39 -7.89 -3.29 5.28
C LEU A 39 -9.33 -3.45 4.79
N LEU A 40 -10.13 -4.32 5.39
CA LEU A 40 -11.53 -4.51 5.02
C LEU A 40 -12.38 -3.27 5.31
N TYR A 41 -11.93 -2.41 6.23
CA TYR A 41 -12.52 -1.10 6.50
C TYR A 41 -12.60 -0.18 5.26
N TYR A 42 -11.71 -0.40 4.29
CA TYR A 42 -11.64 0.42 3.07
C TYR A 42 -12.54 -0.06 1.93
N LEU A 43 -13.37 -1.08 2.16
CA LEU A 43 -14.38 -1.53 1.21
C LEU A 43 -15.49 -0.48 1.04
N PRO A 44 -16.16 -0.42 -0.13
CA PRO A 44 -17.30 0.46 -0.37
C PRO A 44 -18.46 0.21 0.61
N GLU A 45 -19.07 1.29 1.10
CA GLU A 45 -20.16 1.24 2.09
C GLU A 45 -21.48 0.66 1.52
N ASP A 46 -21.62 0.58 0.21
CA ASP A 46 -22.81 0.08 -0.48
C ASP A 46 -22.87 -1.45 -0.59
N LEU A 47 -21.78 -2.14 -0.24
CA LEU A 47 -21.72 -3.61 -0.22
C LEU A 47 -22.58 -4.20 0.92
N ASP A 48 -23.23 -5.33 0.65
CA ASP A 48 -24.07 -6.00 1.64
C ASP A 48 -23.24 -6.49 2.83
N THR A 49 -22.00 -6.90 2.61
CA THR A 49 -21.04 -7.27 3.66
C THR A 49 -20.78 -6.14 4.63
N ILE A 50 -20.61 -4.92 4.14
CA ILE A 50 -20.37 -3.73 4.98
C ILE A 50 -21.64 -3.25 5.68
N LYS A 51 -22.79 -3.28 4.99
CA LYS A 51 -24.11 -2.97 5.59
C LYS A 51 -24.41 -3.93 6.74
N GLY A 52 -24.18 -5.23 6.52
CA GLY A 52 -24.40 -6.25 7.55
C GLY A 52 -23.47 -6.09 8.74
N GLN A 53 -22.19 -5.69 8.52
CA GLN A 53 -21.25 -5.36 9.59
C GLN A 53 -21.75 -4.17 10.44
N ASN A 54 -22.33 -3.16 9.80
CA ASN A 54 -22.90 -2.01 10.51
C ASN A 54 -24.12 -2.44 11.34
N ILE A 55 -25.00 -3.29 10.79
CA ILE A 55 -26.16 -3.87 11.51
C ILE A 55 -25.68 -4.67 12.71
N LEU A 56 -24.62 -5.48 12.57
CA LEU A 56 -24.07 -6.24 13.69
C LEU A 56 -23.60 -5.32 14.84
N THR A 57 -23.04 -4.16 14.49
CA THR A 57 -22.62 -3.16 15.47
C THR A 57 -23.80 -2.39 16.08
N GLU A 58 -24.76 -1.95 15.25
CA GLU A 58 -25.85 -1.06 15.68
C GLU A 58 -27.00 -1.82 16.38
N ASP A 59 -27.42 -2.97 15.83
CA ASP A 59 -28.58 -3.72 16.34
C ASP A 59 -28.20 -4.78 17.39
N PHE A 60 -26.99 -5.35 17.28
CA PHE A 60 -26.52 -6.39 18.24
C PHE A 60 -25.50 -5.84 19.25
N GLY A 61 -24.99 -4.62 19.06
CA GLY A 61 -23.93 -4.08 19.91
C GLY A 61 -22.60 -4.84 19.78
N LYS A 62 -22.38 -5.55 18.68
CA LYS A 62 -21.22 -6.41 18.44
C LYS A 62 -20.41 -5.86 17.25
N GLY A 63 -19.32 -5.17 17.55
CA GLY A 63 -18.46 -4.59 16.51
C GLY A 63 -17.49 -5.58 15.88
N ALA A 64 -17.06 -6.58 16.65
CA ALA A 64 -16.10 -7.60 16.23
C ALA A 64 -16.21 -8.86 17.07
N PHE A 65 -15.56 -9.94 16.60
CA PHE A 65 -15.44 -11.16 17.39
C PHE A 65 -14.07 -11.83 17.18
N SER A 66 -13.70 -12.70 18.12
CA SER A 66 -12.55 -13.60 18.05
C SER A 66 -12.92 -14.97 18.57
N LEU A 67 -12.27 -16.00 18.03
CA LEU A 67 -12.36 -17.36 18.54
C LEU A 67 -11.14 -17.65 19.41
N CYS A 68 -11.37 -18.14 20.60
CA CYS A 68 -10.30 -18.45 21.54
C CYS A 68 -10.24 -19.96 21.78
N VAL A 69 -9.10 -20.58 21.47
CA VAL A 69 -8.82 -21.99 21.78
C VAL A 69 -8.04 -22.06 23.07
N THR A 70 -8.53 -22.84 24.04
CA THR A 70 -7.87 -23.08 25.33
C THR A 70 -7.47 -24.53 25.47
N GLU A 71 -6.33 -24.82 26.10
CA GLU A 71 -5.81 -26.16 26.29
C GLU A 71 -5.33 -26.40 27.72
N GLY A 72 -5.45 -27.63 28.19
CA GLY A 72 -4.94 -28.09 29.49
C GLY A 72 -5.59 -27.37 30.69
N LEU A 73 -6.84 -26.96 30.56
CA LEU A 73 -7.64 -26.34 31.61
C LEU A 73 -8.66 -27.35 32.13
N SER A 74 -8.83 -27.42 33.45
CA SER A 74 -9.96 -28.09 34.06
C SER A 74 -11.27 -27.33 33.77
N GLU A 75 -12.42 -27.97 33.99
CA GLU A 75 -13.73 -27.32 33.80
C GLU A 75 -13.90 -26.06 34.66
N VAL A 76 -13.39 -26.09 35.90
CA VAL A 76 -13.45 -24.97 36.84
C VAL A 76 -12.55 -23.84 36.33
N GLU A 77 -11.31 -24.15 35.92
CA GLU A 77 -10.38 -23.14 35.39
C GLU A 77 -10.94 -22.53 34.11
N GLN A 78 -11.58 -23.30 33.24
CA GLN A 78 -12.23 -22.77 32.02
C GLN A 78 -13.40 -21.84 32.37
N ALA A 79 -14.25 -22.20 33.31
CA ALA A 79 -15.37 -21.36 33.73
C ALA A 79 -14.87 -20.04 34.39
N ASP A 80 -13.81 -20.14 35.20
CA ASP A 80 -13.17 -18.94 35.79
C ASP A 80 -12.54 -18.07 34.71
N LEU A 81 -11.91 -18.64 33.70
CA LEU A 81 -11.34 -17.91 32.54
C LEU A 81 -12.44 -17.22 31.73
N GLU A 82 -13.52 -17.94 31.34
CA GLU A 82 -14.64 -17.35 30.61
C GLU A 82 -15.24 -16.15 31.38
N LYS A 83 -15.37 -16.27 32.72
CA LYS A 83 -15.83 -15.18 33.58
C LYS A 83 -14.85 -14.03 33.64
N ALA A 84 -13.56 -14.30 33.69
CA ALA A 84 -12.53 -13.27 33.71
C ALA A 84 -12.47 -12.51 32.39
N VAL A 85 -12.54 -13.21 31.25
CA VAL A 85 -12.59 -12.64 29.89
C VAL A 85 -13.85 -11.80 29.73
N ARG A 86 -15.02 -12.27 30.16
CA ARG A 86 -16.28 -11.52 30.10
C ARG A 86 -16.22 -10.18 30.88
N ASN A 87 -15.44 -10.10 31.95
CA ASN A 87 -15.27 -8.88 32.73
C ASN A 87 -14.15 -7.96 32.21
N ALA A 88 -13.46 -8.36 31.15
CA ALA A 88 -12.45 -7.49 30.51
C ALA A 88 -13.13 -6.29 29.83
N PRO A 89 -12.52 -5.10 29.86
CA PRO A 89 -13.05 -3.94 29.14
C PRO A 89 -13.23 -4.22 27.66
N HIS A 90 -14.26 -3.65 27.06
CA HIS A 90 -14.61 -3.80 25.64
C HIS A 90 -14.99 -5.24 25.22
N VAL A 91 -15.13 -6.18 26.15
CA VAL A 91 -15.75 -7.47 25.90
C VAL A 91 -17.24 -7.37 26.23
N GLU A 92 -18.07 -7.53 25.22
CA GLU A 92 -19.53 -7.44 25.36
C GLU A 92 -20.13 -8.79 25.76
N SER A 93 -19.70 -9.87 25.13
CA SER A 93 -20.18 -11.21 25.47
C SER A 93 -19.16 -12.30 25.19
N VAL A 94 -19.27 -13.40 25.92
CA VAL A 94 -18.44 -14.61 25.75
C VAL A 94 -19.37 -15.81 25.66
N ILE A 95 -19.21 -16.60 24.61
CA ILE A 95 -19.92 -17.85 24.41
C ILE A 95 -18.91 -18.99 24.44
N GLY A 96 -18.93 -19.75 25.50
CA GLY A 96 -18.22 -21.00 25.63
C GLY A 96 -19.18 -22.03 26.27
N TYR A 97 -18.71 -23.25 26.44
CA TYR A 97 -19.59 -24.30 27.01
C TYR A 97 -20.04 -23.93 28.44
N ALA A 98 -19.18 -23.33 29.25
CA ALA A 98 -19.49 -22.94 30.61
C ALA A 98 -20.53 -21.81 30.68
N SER A 99 -20.52 -20.90 29.74
CA SER A 99 -21.53 -19.85 29.62
C SER A 99 -22.90 -20.38 29.18
N ILE A 100 -22.96 -21.33 28.25
CA ILE A 100 -24.22 -21.95 27.81
C ILE A 100 -24.87 -22.74 28.94
N LEU A 101 -24.10 -23.50 29.72
CA LEU A 101 -24.59 -24.34 30.79
C LEU A 101 -24.73 -23.63 32.16
N LYS A 102 -24.53 -22.31 32.21
CA LYS A 102 -24.51 -21.48 33.46
C LYS A 102 -23.56 -22.03 34.53
N GLY A 103 -22.51 -22.77 34.13
CA GLY A 103 -21.52 -23.37 35.01
C GLY A 103 -22.08 -24.48 35.97
N SER A 104 -23.32 -24.94 35.78
CA SER A 104 -24.00 -25.78 36.73
C SER A 104 -24.30 -27.20 36.21
N LEU A 105 -24.14 -27.44 34.92
CA LEU A 105 -24.45 -28.71 34.27
C LEU A 105 -23.18 -29.29 33.63
N PRO A 106 -22.99 -30.64 33.74
CA PRO A 106 -21.89 -31.32 33.04
C PRO A 106 -22.00 -31.21 31.53
N VAL A 107 -20.85 -31.13 30.83
CA VAL A 107 -20.76 -31.02 29.36
C VAL A 107 -21.45 -32.21 28.64
N GLU A 108 -21.53 -33.36 29.28
CA GLU A 108 -22.17 -34.61 28.77
C GLU A 108 -23.67 -34.45 28.54
N ILE A 109 -24.30 -33.39 29.05
CA ILE A 109 -25.73 -33.13 28.82
C ILE A 109 -25.96 -32.46 27.44
N LEU A 110 -24.93 -31.83 26.87
CA LEU A 110 -25.04 -31.28 25.52
C LEU A 110 -25.15 -32.39 24.48
N PRO A 111 -25.98 -32.22 23.44
CA PRO A 111 -25.95 -33.07 22.27
C PRO A 111 -24.53 -33.17 21.67
N ASP A 112 -24.20 -34.34 21.13
CA ASP A 112 -22.83 -34.62 20.65
C ASP A 112 -22.31 -33.55 19.66
N ASN A 113 -23.18 -33.11 18.73
CA ASN A 113 -22.85 -32.07 17.75
C ASN A 113 -22.49 -30.71 18.39
N LEU A 114 -23.19 -30.31 19.45
CA LEU A 114 -22.89 -29.07 20.17
C LEU A 114 -21.67 -29.23 21.08
N ARG A 115 -21.48 -30.40 21.67
CA ARG A 115 -20.30 -30.68 22.47
C ARG A 115 -19.03 -30.62 21.65
N GLU A 116 -19.00 -31.24 20.47
CA GLU A 116 -17.85 -31.23 19.55
C GLU A 116 -17.52 -29.85 19.03
N MET A 117 -18.50 -28.93 18.95
CA MET A 117 -18.28 -27.55 18.62
C MET A 117 -17.40 -26.81 19.65
N PHE A 118 -17.65 -27.10 20.96
CA PHE A 118 -16.98 -26.37 22.05
C PHE A 118 -15.82 -27.13 22.67
N GLN A 119 -15.72 -28.46 22.42
CA GLN A 119 -14.68 -29.29 23.01
C GLN A 119 -14.25 -30.41 22.06
N LYS A 120 -12.97 -30.46 21.75
CA LYS A 120 -12.30 -31.59 21.08
C LYS A 120 -11.06 -31.95 21.90
N ASP A 121 -10.99 -33.21 22.33
CA ASP A 121 -9.94 -33.74 23.21
C ASP A 121 -9.77 -32.88 24.49
N ASP A 122 -8.57 -32.30 24.70
CA ASP A 122 -8.25 -31.42 25.82
C ASP A 122 -8.41 -29.92 25.47
N ALA A 123 -8.79 -29.61 24.24
CA ALA A 123 -8.98 -28.26 23.76
C ALA A 123 -10.45 -27.81 23.87
N ARG A 124 -10.64 -26.56 24.22
CA ARG A 124 -11.97 -25.94 24.30
C ARG A 124 -12.01 -24.65 23.51
N LEU A 125 -13.18 -24.42 22.88
CA LEU A 125 -13.44 -23.23 22.06
C LEU A 125 -14.38 -22.29 22.80
N MET A 126 -14.09 -20.99 22.76
CA MET A 126 -15.02 -19.92 23.16
C MET A 126 -14.98 -18.80 22.11
N ALA A 127 -16.15 -18.24 21.81
CA ALA A 127 -16.28 -17.05 21.00
C ALA A 127 -16.38 -15.81 21.93
N VAL A 128 -15.58 -14.80 21.63
CA VAL A 128 -15.54 -13.53 22.35
C VAL A 128 -16.00 -12.43 21.42
N PHE A 129 -17.02 -11.68 21.81
CA PHE A 129 -17.57 -10.56 21.06
C PHE A 129 -17.19 -9.25 21.74
N PHE A 130 -16.82 -8.26 20.93
CA PHE A 130 -16.37 -6.95 21.36
C PHE A 130 -17.42 -5.88 21.02
N ASP A 131 -17.49 -4.82 21.83
CA ASP A 131 -18.41 -3.70 21.65
C ASP A 131 -18.01 -2.75 20.49
N GLU A 132 -16.73 -2.83 20.06
CA GLU A 132 -16.18 -2.00 19.00
C GLU A 132 -15.71 -2.85 17.80
N THR A 133 -15.41 -2.19 16.67
CA THR A 133 -14.92 -2.84 15.44
C THR A 133 -13.53 -3.45 15.61
N SER A 134 -13.14 -4.38 14.70
CA SER A 134 -11.85 -5.10 14.75
C SER A 134 -10.61 -4.21 14.85
N SER A 135 -10.67 -2.99 14.28
CA SER A 135 -9.57 -2.03 14.26
C SER A 135 -9.68 -0.91 15.32
N ALA A 136 -10.64 -1.00 16.22
CA ALA A 136 -10.80 -0.03 17.31
C ALA A 136 -9.77 -0.27 18.42
N GLU A 137 -9.37 0.81 19.10
CA GLU A 137 -8.38 0.72 20.19
C GLU A 137 -8.89 -0.16 21.34
N GLY A 138 -10.18 -0.05 21.69
CA GLY A 138 -10.79 -0.85 22.75
C GLY A 138 -10.75 -2.35 22.46
N THR A 139 -11.07 -2.77 21.24
CA THR A 139 -10.98 -4.19 20.81
C THR A 139 -9.54 -4.70 20.90
N MET A 140 -8.56 -3.93 20.43
CA MET A 140 -7.15 -4.33 20.51
C MET A 140 -6.63 -4.39 21.95
N GLU A 141 -7.06 -3.48 22.82
CA GLU A 141 -6.75 -3.52 24.26
C GLU A 141 -7.39 -4.75 24.93
N ALA A 142 -8.64 -5.07 24.61
CA ALA A 142 -9.32 -6.26 25.10
C ALA A 142 -8.57 -7.55 24.73
N ILE A 143 -8.12 -7.69 23.47
CA ILE A 143 -7.33 -8.84 23.01
C ILE A 143 -6.04 -8.99 23.82
N GLN A 144 -5.30 -7.88 24.02
CA GLN A 144 -4.08 -7.90 24.83
C GLN A 144 -4.37 -8.28 26.28
N GLN A 145 -5.47 -7.81 26.87
CA GLN A 145 -5.87 -8.18 28.23
C GLN A 145 -6.28 -9.65 28.30
N ILE A 146 -7.01 -10.17 27.32
CA ILE A 146 -7.38 -11.61 27.26
C ILE A 146 -6.10 -12.47 27.25
N ARG A 147 -5.11 -12.11 26.43
CA ARG A 147 -3.81 -12.80 26.39
C ARG A 147 -3.07 -12.74 27.72
N GLN A 148 -3.15 -11.60 28.44
CA GLN A 148 -2.55 -11.47 29.78
C GLN A 148 -3.28 -12.31 30.83
N ILE A 149 -4.61 -12.32 30.82
CA ILE A 149 -5.45 -13.09 31.76
C ILE A 149 -5.24 -14.59 31.58
N ALA A 150 -5.27 -15.06 30.33
CA ALA A 150 -5.24 -16.48 29.98
C ALA A 150 -3.81 -17.05 29.87
N GLY A 151 -2.82 -16.21 29.67
CA GLY A 151 -1.42 -16.62 29.51
C GLY A 151 -1.24 -17.53 28.28
N LYS A 152 -0.28 -18.47 28.37
CA LYS A 152 0.06 -19.37 27.25
C LYS A 152 -0.94 -20.49 26.99
N LYS A 153 -2.02 -20.56 27.75
CA LYS A 153 -3.05 -21.61 27.63
C LYS A 153 -4.23 -21.20 26.75
N CYS A 154 -4.25 -19.99 26.22
CA CYS A 154 -5.31 -19.49 25.34
C CYS A 154 -4.73 -18.86 24.10
N PHE A 155 -5.23 -19.30 22.96
CA PHE A 155 -4.87 -18.84 21.63
C PHE A 155 -6.04 -18.03 21.07
N VAL A 156 -5.82 -16.71 20.87
CA VAL A 156 -6.85 -15.79 20.35
C VAL A 156 -6.73 -15.71 18.85
N ALA A 157 -7.67 -16.29 18.13
CA ALA A 157 -7.72 -16.38 16.67
C ALA A 157 -8.75 -15.39 16.06
N GLY A 158 -8.65 -15.17 14.75
CA GLY A 158 -9.58 -14.35 13.96
C GLY A 158 -9.03 -12.97 13.63
N LEU A 159 -9.78 -12.23 12.78
CA LEU A 159 -9.35 -10.96 12.19
C LEU A 159 -8.91 -9.92 13.24
N SER A 160 -9.63 -9.78 14.36
CA SER A 160 -9.29 -8.80 15.39
C SER A 160 -7.92 -9.05 16.03
N ALA A 161 -7.55 -10.33 16.21
CA ALA A 161 -6.21 -10.69 16.71
C ALA A 161 -5.12 -10.40 15.66
N VAL A 162 -5.39 -10.69 14.38
CA VAL A 162 -4.50 -10.37 13.24
C VAL A 162 -4.26 -8.87 13.15
N VAL A 163 -5.31 -8.05 13.25
CA VAL A 163 -5.22 -6.58 13.24
C VAL A 163 -4.40 -6.06 14.42
N THR A 164 -4.59 -6.65 15.62
CA THR A 164 -3.83 -6.28 16.83
C THR A 164 -2.33 -6.55 16.66
N ASP A 165 -1.97 -7.74 16.16
CA ASP A 165 -0.56 -8.10 15.94
C ASP A 165 0.05 -7.29 14.80
N THR A 166 -0.71 -7.02 13.74
CA THR A 166 -0.28 -6.13 12.65
C THR A 166 0.07 -4.73 13.17
N LYS A 167 -0.78 -4.15 14.03
CA LYS A 167 -0.51 -2.85 14.67
C LYS A 167 0.80 -2.88 15.41
N GLN A 168 0.99 -3.84 16.32
CA GLN A 168 2.19 -3.93 17.12
C GLN A 168 3.44 -4.06 16.25
N LEU A 169 3.41 -4.95 15.25
CA LEU A 169 4.53 -5.19 14.35
C LEU A 169 4.90 -3.94 13.52
N VAL A 170 3.90 -3.24 13.00
CA VAL A 170 4.11 -2.02 12.22
C VAL A 170 4.66 -0.89 13.10
N GLU A 171 4.10 -0.67 14.30
CA GLU A 171 4.55 0.39 15.22
C GLU A 171 6.00 0.17 15.67
N GLU A 172 6.41 -1.08 15.92
CA GLU A 172 7.78 -1.43 16.27
C GLU A 172 8.78 -1.17 15.14
N GLN A 173 8.36 -1.37 13.88
CA GLN A 173 9.25 -1.33 12.72
C GLN A 173 9.27 0.02 11.98
N GLU A 174 8.22 0.85 12.10
CA GLU A 174 8.06 2.10 11.31
C GLU A 174 9.27 3.04 11.43
N GLY A 175 9.75 3.29 12.66
CA GLY A 175 10.90 4.15 12.89
C GLY A 175 12.19 3.62 12.25
N ILE A 176 12.33 2.31 12.21
CA ILE A 176 13.50 1.63 11.61
C ILE A 176 13.46 1.73 10.09
N TYR A 177 12.27 1.61 9.46
CA TYR A 177 12.12 1.79 8.01
C TYR A 177 12.67 3.14 7.55
N VAL A 178 12.28 4.22 8.21
CA VAL A 178 12.74 5.57 7.89
C VAL A 178 14.25 5.69 8.10
N ALA A 179 14.78 5.15 9.19
CA ALA A 179 16.21 5.20 9.48
C ALA A 179 17.06 4.45 8.42
N ILE A 180 16.61 3.27 8.00
CA ILE A 180 17.26 2.48 6.94
C ILE A 180 17.21 3.23 5.61
N ALA A 181 16.06 3.73 5.22
CA ALA A 181 15.88 4.49 3.97
C ALA A 181 16.80 5.72 3.91
N VAL A 182 16.86 6.49 5.01
CA VAL A 182 17.73 7.67 5.14
C VAL A 182 19.20 7.27 5.10
N ALA A 183 19.61 6.24 5.84
CA ALA A 183 20.99 5.80 5.89
C ALA A 183 21.52 5.30 4.54
N LEU A 184 20.75 4.44 3.85
CA LEU A 184 21.15 3.91 2.54
C LEU A 184 21.14 5.00 1.46
N SER A 185 20.14 5.89 1.45
CA SER A 185 20.10 7.04 0.55
C SER A 185 21.31 7.98 0.80
N CYS A 186 21.67 8.21 2.06
CA CYS A 186 22.83 9.01 2.42
C CYS A 186 24.13 8.39 1.87
N VAL A 187 24.30 7.09 2.00
CA VAL A 187 25.49 6.39 1.45
C VAL A 187 25.54 6.52 -0.07
N VAL A 188 24.44 6.27 -0.78
CA VAL A 188 24.42 6.40 -2.25
C VAL A 188 24.71 7.83 -2.68
N LEU A 189 24.14 8.82 -2.02
CA LEU A 189 24.41 10.23 -2.32
C LEU A 189 25.88 10.63 -2.00
N MET A 190 26.47 10.14 -0.91
CA MET A 190 27.89 10.38 -0.61
C MET A 190 28.81 9.84 -1.70
N LEU A 191 28.48 8.70 -2.29
CA LEU A 191 29.26 8.10 -3.37
C LEU A 191 29.07 8.82 -4.73
N THR A 192 27.90 9.38 -4.96
CA THR A 192 27.49 9.88 -6.26
C THR A 192 27.57 11.40 -6.40
N MET A 193 27.42 12.15 -5.30
CA MET A 193 27.53 13.60 -5.26
C MET A 193 28.99 14.05 -5.14
N ASP A 194 29.23 15.34 -5.27
CA ASP A 194 30.57 15.96 -5.27
C ASP A 194 30.92 16.67 -3.94
N SER A 195 30.12 16.47 -2.90
CA SER A 195 30.41 16.93 -1.53
C SER A 195 29.75 16.01 -0.49
N PHE A 196 30.49 15.70 0.57
CA PHE A 196 30.00 14.88 1.68
C PHE A 196 28.89 15.56 2.50
N LEU A 197 28.75 16.88 2.41
CA LEU A 197 27.73 17.63 3.15
C LEU A 197 26.37 17.66 2.44
N LEU A 198 26.35 17.56 1.11
CA LEU A 198 25.12 17.64 0.30
C LEU A 198 24.06 16.61 0.66
N PRO A 199 24.41 15.32 0.87
CA PRO A 199 23.43 14.31 1.28
C PRO A 199 22.66 14.73 2.52
N PHE A 200 23.34 15.23 3.54
CA PHE A 200 22.69 15.66 4.79
C PHE A 200 21.76 16.86 4.58
N ILE A 201 22.15 17.82 3.72
CA ILE A 201 21.30 18.98 3.39
C ILE A 201 20.04 18.51 2.67
N PHE A 202 20.16 17.62 1.69
CA PHE A 202 19.03 17.10 0.94
C PHE A 202 18.07 16.33 1.85
N LEU A 203 18.61 15.37 2.61
CA LEU A 203 17.82 14.56 3.52
C LEU A 203 17.14 15.39 4.63
N LEU A 204 17.81 16.43 5.14
CA LEU A 204 17.21 17.35 6.09
C LEU A 204 16.01 18.10 5.48
N CYS A 205 16.18 18.69 4.30
CA CYS A 205 15.11 19.44 3.64
C CYS A 205 13.92 18.54 3.24
N ILE A 206 14.20 17.32 2.80
CA ILE A 206 13.16 16.34 2.50
C ILE A 206 12.49 15.87 3.80
N GLY A 207 13.24 15.63 4.88
CA GLY A 207 12.70 15.31 6.18
C GLY A 207 11.70 16.35 6.70
N VAL A 208 12.01 17.64 6.54
CA VAL A 208 11.07 18.73 6.84
C VAL A 208 9.78 18.60 6.02
N SER A 209 9.87 18.29 4.73
CA SER A 209 8.69 18.14 3.88
C SER A 209 7.88 16.88 4.22
N ILE A 210 8.54 15.79 4.66
CA ILE A 210 7.86 14.58 5.16
C ILE A 210 7.06 14.91 6.43
N VAL A 211 7.65 15.63 7.37
CA VAL A 211 6.95 16.06 8.59
C VAL A 211 5.74 16.94 8.26
N TRP A 212 5.85 17.86 7.30
CA TRP A 212 4.69 18.64 6.84
C TRP A 212 3.61 17.76 6.24
N ASN A 213 3.99 16.76 5.43
CA ASN A 213 3.05 15.84 4.82
C ASN A 213 2.34 14.99 5.87
N MET A 214 3.09 14.35 6.76
CA MET A 214 2.52 13.51 7.82
C MET A 214 1.64 14.32 8.77
N GLY A 215 2.09 15.53 9.16
CA GLY A 215 1.32 16.41 10.04
C GLY A 215 0.01 16.92 9.43
N SER A 216 -0.01 17.17 8.13
CA SER A 216 -1.23 17.60 7.45
C SER A 216 -2.25 16.47 7.21
N ASN A 217 -1.92 15.20 7.52
CA ASN A 217 -2.89 14.10 7.53
C ASN A 217 -3.96 14.27 8.63
N TYR A 218 -3.68 15.05 9.67
CA TYR A 218 -4.69 15.43 10.68
C TYR A 218 -6.01 15.93 10.06
N PHE A 219 -5.92 16.67 8.94
CA PHE A 219 -7.11 17.16 8.22
C PHE A 219 -7.87 16.07 7.44
N LEU A 220 -7.27 14.90 7.28
CA LEU A 220 -7.96 13.72 6.69
C LEU A 220 -8.67 12.89 7.76
N GLY A 221 -8.36 13.12 9.05
CA GLY A 221 -8.89 12.40 10.19
C GLY A 221 -8.13 11.10 10.46
N GLU A 222 -8.09 10.20 9.50
CA GLU A 222 -7.44 8.90 9.61
C GLU A 222 -6.72 8.50 8.32
N ILE A 223 -5.74 7.61 8.43
CA ILE A 223 -4.99 7.04 7.32
C ILE A 223 -4.73 5.55 7.56
N SER A 224 -4.50 4.79 6.48
CA SER A 224 -4.09 3.39 6.57
C SER A 224 -2.66 3.24 7.12
N TYR A 225 -2.40 2.14 7.83
CA TYR A 225 -1.05 1.77 8.26
C TYR A 225 -0.10 1.59 7.06
N ILE A 226 -0.59 1.08 5.92
CA ILE A 226 0.20 0.97 4.68
C ILE A 226 0.62 2.36 4.21
N THR A 227 -0.33 3.30 4.15
CA THR A 227 -0.05 4.69 3.79
C THR A 227 0.98 5.30 4.73
N LYS A 228 0.82 5.12 6.05
CA LYS A 228 1.74 5.65 7.06
C LYS A 228 3.15 5.11 6.89
N ALA A 229 3.30 3.79 6.75
CA ALA A 229 4.59 3.12 6.64
C ALA A 229 5.34 3.46 5.35
N VAL A 230 4.62 3.51 4.21
CA VAL A 230 5.22 3.64 2.89
C VAL A 230 5.40 5.11 2.47
N ALA A 231 4.52 6.02 2.91
CA ALA A 231 4.52 7.40 2.43
C ALA A 231 5.81 8.16 2.72
N ALA A 232 6.42 7.99 3.90
CA ALA A 232 7.68 8.65 4.24
C ALA A 232 8.84 8.16 3.35
N VAL A 233 8.94 6.86 3.13
CA VAL A 233 9.97 6.22 2.31
C VAL A 233 9.80 6.59 0.84
N LEU A 234 8.57 6.55 0.33
CA LEU A 234 8.25 6.94 -1.05
C LEU A 234 8.48 8.42 -1.30
N GLN A 235 8.03 9.28 -0.39
CA GLN A 235 8.25 10.71 -0.53
C GLN A 235 9.75 11.02 -0.56
N LEU A 236 10.55 10.39 0.30
CA LEU A 236 12.01 10.49 0.27
C LEU A 236 12.53 10.09 -1.11
N ALA A 237 12.16 8.90 -1.58
CA ALA A 237 12.63 8.35 -2.85
C ALA A 237 12.29 9.24 -4.06
N VAL A 238 11.05 9.72 -4.16
CA VAL A 238 10.55 10.52 -5.30
C VAL A 238 11.07 11.97 -5.27
N THR A 239 11.21 12.59 -4.08
CA THR A 239 11.56 14.02 -4.01
C THR A 239 13.07 14.30 -4.03
N LEU A 240 13.89 13.27 -3.82
CA LEU A 240 15.34 13.37 -3.89
C LEU A 240 15.83 13.89 -5.25
N ASP A 241 15.18 13.48 -6.33
CA ASP A 241 15.48 13.87 -7.70
C ASP A 241 15.44 15.38 -7.93
N TYR A 242 14.44 16.04 -7.36
CA TYR A 242 14.28 17.47 -7.48
C TYR A 242 15.42 18.24 -6.82
N SER A 243 15.93 17.71 -5.71
CA SER A 243 17.08 18.27 -4.99
C SER A 243 18.37 18.13 -5.80
N ILE A 244 18.58 16.97 -6.43
CA ILE A 244 19.71 16.71 -7.32
C ILE A 244 19.70 17.65 -8.53
N PHE A 245 18.52 17.82 -9.17
CA PHE A 245 18.39 18.74 -10.32
C PHE A 245 18.67 20.18 -9.96
N LEU A 246 18.19 20.66 -8.81
CA LEU A 246 18.48 22.02 -8.35
C LEU A 246 19.98 22.22 -8.11
N TRP A 247 20.65 21.26 -7.46
CA TRP A 247 22.08 21.31 -7.21
C TRP A 247 22.90 21.37 -8.50
N HIS A 248 22.62 20.49 -9.45
CA HIS A 248 23.31 20.50 -10.74
C HIS A 248 23.11 21.82 -11.49
N SER A 249 21.88 22.32 -11.52
CA SER A 249 21.57 23.62 -12.13
C SER A 249 22.30 24.78 -11.43
N TYR A 250 22.38 24.77 -10.10
CA TYR A 250 23.13 25.77 -9.34
C TYR A 250 24.62 25.71 -9.66
N LYS A 251 25.21 24.52 -9.67
CA LYS A 251 26.63 24.34 -10.00
C LYS A 251 26.99 24.80 -11.40
N GLU A 252 26.17 24.48 -12.40
CA GLU A 252 26.35 24.95 -13.78
C GLU A 252 26.27 26.46 -13.88
N ASN A 253 25.31 27.10 -13.23
CA ASN A 253 25.17 28.56 -13.25
C ASN A 253 26.28 29.26 -12.45
N LYS A 254 26.73 28.70 -11.33
CA LYS A 254 27.84 29.24 -10.52
C LYS A 254 29.18 29.25 -11.28
N ALA A 255 29.37 28.34 -12.23
CA ALA A 255 30.55 28.31 -13.08
C ALA A 255 30.61 29.50 -14.08
N VAL A 256 29.45 30.13 -14.38
CA VAL A 256 29.33 31.24 -15.36
C VAL A 256 29.04 32.58 -14.69
N ILE A 257 28.29 32.57 -13.58
CA ILE A 257 27.82 33.75 -12.85
C ILE A 257 28.63 33.86 -11.55
N ALA A 258 29.40 34.95 -11.41
CA ALA A 258 30.26 35.14 -10.23
C ALA A 258 29.49 35.38 -8.92
N ASP A 259 28.31 36.01 -9.02
CA ASP A 259 27.44 36.21 -7.84
C ASP A 259 26.63 34.94 -7.53
N ARG A 260 26.86 34.39 -6.34
CA ARG A 260 26.21 33.16 -5.84
C ARG A 260 24.70 33.32 -5.70
N GLU A 261 24.23 34.49 -5.30
CA GLU A 261 22.80 34.75 -5.11
C GLU A 261 22.08 34.80 -6.48
N GLU A 262 22.69 35.45 -7.47
CA GLU A 262 22.14 35.50 -8.83
C GLU A 262 22.23 34.12 -9.53
N ALA A 263 23.33 33.38 -9.32
CA ALA A 263 23.48 32.01 -9.81
C ALA A 263 22.39 31.08 -9.25
N MET A 264 22.07 31.17 -7.95
CA MET A 264 21.00 30.39 -7.32
C MET A 264 19.61 30.85 -7.80
N ALA A 265 19.36 32.14 -7.91
CA ALA A 265 18.09 32.66 -8.45
C ALA A 265 17.84 32.17 -9.88
N LYS A 266 18.88 32.07 -10.69
CA LYS A 266 18.83 31.54 -12.06
C LYS A 266 18.58 30.01 -12.04
N ALA A 267 19.26 29.30 -11.15
CA ALA A 267 19.04 27.85 -10.96
C ALA A 267 17.59 27.53 -10.58
N ILE A 268 17.01 28.25 -9.60
CA ILE A 268 15.61 28.09 -9.20
C ILE A 268 14.70 28.33 -10.42
N GLN A 269 14.95 29.36 -11.22
CA GLN A 269 14.12 29.67 -12.39
C GLN A 269 14.14 28.57 -13.45
N LEU A 270 15.31 27.98 -13.72
CA LEU A 270 15.49 26.92 -14.72
C LEU A 270 14.92 25.58 -14.21
N THR A 271 15.20 25.25 -12.97
CA THR A 271 14.78 24.00 -12.36
C THR A 271 13.27 23.97 -12.15
N PHE A 272 12.65 25.08 -11.76
CA PHE A 272 11.22 25.15 -11.47
C PHE A 272 10.35 24.66 -12.62
N SER A 273 10.64 25.05 -13.87
CA SER A 273 9.83 24.63 -15.01
C SER A 273 10.00 23.14 -15.34
N SER A 274 11.19 22.58 -15.10
CA SER A 274 11.46 21.14 -15.31
C SER A 274 10.85 20.32 -14.19
N VAL A 275 11.01 20.74 -12.93
CA VAL A 275 10.46 20.05 -11.76
C VAL A 275 8.93 20.08 -11.75
N LEU A 276 8.30 21.20 -12.15
CA LEU A 276 6.85 21.27 -12.30
C LEU A 276 6.32 20.29 -13.34
N GLY A 277 6.99 20.13 -14.46
CA GLY A 277 6.57 19.19 -15.50
C GLY A 277 6.64 17.75 -15.02
N SER A 278 7.71 17.39 -14.32
CA SER A 278 7.96 16.09 -13.73
C SER A 278 7.00 15.82 -12.55
N SER A 279 6.94 16.73 -11.57
CA SER A 279 6.05 16.51 -10.42
C SER A 279 4.57 16.42 -10.79
N LEU A 280 4.14 17.08 -11.88
CA LEU A 280 2.76 16.99 -12.35
C LEU A 280 2.41 15.58 -12.84
N THR A 281 3.34 14.89 -13.51
CA THR A 281 3.13 13.50 -13.94
C THR A 281 3.05 12.54 -12.76
N THR A 282 3.93 12.74 -11.76
CA THR A 282 3.92 11.93 -10.55
C THR A 282 2.66 12.16 -9.71
N VAL A 283 2.25 13.41 -9.51
CA VAL A 283 1.00 13.78 -8.82
C VAL A 283 -0.22 13.21 -9.56
N ALA A 284 -0.25 13.29 -10.90
CA ALA A 284 -1.34 12.74 -11.69
C ALA A 284 -1.44 11.20 -11.56
N GLY A 285 -0.30 10.50 -11.50
CA GLY A 285 -0.25 9.08 -11.21
C GLY A 285 -0.89 8.76 -9.86
N PHE A 286 -0.49 9.46 -8.79
CA PHE A 286 -1.08 9.25 -7.46
C PHE A 286 -2.56 9.63 -7.38
N ILE A 287 -2.99 10.73 -8.03
CA ILE A 287 -4.39 11.12 -8.06
C ILE A 287 -5.25 10.08 -8.80
N ALA A 288 -4.71 9.37 -9.77
CA ALA A 288 -5.44 8.31 -10.45
C ALA A 288 -5.85 7.17 -9.50
N LEU A 289 -5.11 6.91 -8.41
CA LEU A 289 -5.51 5.99 -7.36
C LEU A 289 -6.82 6.40 -6.66
N CYS A 290 -7.16 7.69 -6.65
CA CYS A 290 -8.42 8.16 -6.07
C CYS A 290 -9.66 7.71 -6.88
N ALA A 291 -9.48 7.12 -8.06
CA ALA A 291 -10.54 6.55 -8.86
C ALA A 291 -10.89 5.10 -8.48
N MET A 292 -10.17 4.51 -7.51
CA MET A 292 -10.51 3.20 -6.96
C MET A 292 -11.81 3.25 -6.18
N SER A 293 -12.62 2.19 -6.28
CA SER A 293 -13.74 1.93 -5.40
C SER A 293 -13.27 1.49 -4.01
N PHE A 294 -12.15 0.74 -3.95
CA PHE A 294 -11.45 0.44 -2.71
C PHE A 294 -10.75 1.69 -2.17
N THR A 295 -11.31 2.25 -1.08
CA THR A 295 -10.96 3.60 -0.62
C THR A 295 -9.52 3.76 -0.09
N LEU A 296 -8.79 2.68 0.12
CA LEU A 296 -7.33 2.68 0.37
C LEU A 296 -6.57 3.41 -0.75
N GLY A 297 -7.00 3.24 -2.01
CA GLY A 297 -6.41 3.96 -3.14
C GLY A 297 -6.54 5.47 -3.02
N ARG A 298 -7.68 5.95 -2.52
CA ARG A 298 -7.91 7.38 -2.24
C ARG A 298 -7.02 7.89 -1.13
N ASP A 299 -6.85 7.12 -0.05
CA ASP A 299 -5.97 7.46 1.07
C ASP A 299 -4.52 7.63 0.60
N LEU A 300 -3.95 6.59 -0.02
CA LEU A 300 -2.60 6.63 -0.60
C LEU A 300 -2.45 7.74 -1.64
N GLY A 301 -3.41 7.86 -2.56
CA GLY A 301 -3.39 8.83 -3.65
C GLY A 301 -3.29 10.27 -3.15
N ILE A 302 -4.10 10.65 -2.16
CA ILE A 302 -4.10 12.00 -1.57
C ILE A 302 -2.80 12.25 -0.79
N VAL A 303 -2.41 11.33 0.10
CA VAL A 303 -1.23 11.51 0.96
C VAL A 303 0.05 11.61 0.12
N MET A 304 0.18 10.76 -0.91
CA MET A 304 1.34 10.77 -1.79
C MET A 304 1.37 11.99 -2.71
N SER A 305 0.25 12.38 -3.31
CA SER A 305 0.15 13.58 -4.14
C SER A 305 0.53 14.83 -3.35
N LYS A 306 -0.01 14.97 -2.14
CA LYS A 306 0.31 16.04 -1.20
C LYS A 306 1.80 16.01 -0.81
N GLY A 307 2.36 14.82 -0.57
CA GLY A 307 3.77 14.62 -0.26
C GLY A 307 4.69 15.12 -1.36
N VAL A 308 4.38 14.81 -2.62
CA VAL A 308 5.15 15.31 -3.78
C VAL A 308 5.05 16.83 -3.89
N ILE A 309 3.87 17.41 -3.74
CA ILE A 309 3.67 18.87 -3.80
C ILE A 309 4.49 19.58 -2.70
N LEU A 310 4.43 19.08 -1.47
CA LEU A 310 5.20 19.62 -0.34
C LEU A 310 6.71 19.42 -0.53
N GLY A 311 7.14 18.31 -1.12
CA GLY A 311 8.52 18.03 -1.49
C GLY A 311 9.04 19.03 -2.52
N VAL A 312 8.28 19.30 -3.58
CA VAL A 312 8.60 20.34 -4.57
C VAL A 312 8.67 21.73 -3.92
N LEU A 313 7.71 22.04 -3.04
CA LEU A 313 7.70 23.30 -2.32
C LEU A 313 8.98 23.45 -1.46
N ALA A 314 9.36 22.44 -0.71
CA ALA A 314 10.59 22.44 0.09
C ALA A 314 11.84 22.57 -0.79
N THR A 315 11.89 21.87 -1.92
CA THR A 315 13.01 21.93 -2.86
C THR A 315 13.18 23.31 -3.51
N VAL A 316 12.09 24.02 -3.80
CA VAL A 316 12.14 25.33 -4.43
C VAL A 316 12.32 26.47 -3.42
N THR A 317 11.92 26.27 -2.15
CA THR A 317 11.96 27.33 -1.12
C THR A 317 13.05 27.09 -0.08
N LEU A 318 13.02 25.96 0.64
CA LEU A 318 13.92 25.67 1.74
C LEU A 318 15.34 25.32 1.27
N LEU A 319 15.44 24.38 0.33
CA LEU A 319 16.73 23.84 -0.12
C LEU A 319 17.69 24.90 -0.69
N PRO A 320 17.27 25.85 -1.56
CA PRO A 320 18.16 26.90 -2.04
C PRO A 320 18.69 27.79 -0.92
N CYS A 321 17.86 28.07 0.08
CA CYS A 321 18.23 28.89 1.22
C CYS A 321 19.30 28.20 2.07
N VAL A 322 19.13 26.91 2.36
CA VAL A 322 20.09 26.11 3.14
C VAL A 322 21.41 25.95 2.36
N ILE A 323 21.36 25.66 1.06
CA ILE A 323 22.57 25.55 0.22
C ILE A 323 23.37 26.86 0.26
N LEU A 324 22.73 28.04 0.07
CA LEU A 324 23.43 29.33 0.10
C LEU A 324 24.02 29.66 1.47
N MET A 325 23.35 29.28 2.57
CA MET A 325 23.87 29.46 3.93
C MET A 325 25.09 28.58 4.19
N MET A 326 25.12 27.39 3.61
CA MET A 326 26.19 26.39 3.82
C MET A 326 27.18 26.31 2.64
N ASP A 327 27.11 27.16 1.63
CA ASP A 327 27.89 27.09 0.40
C ASP A 327 29.41 26.97 0.64
N LYS A 328 29.97 27.76 1.60
CA LYS A 328 31.39 27.66 2.00
C LYS A 328 31.76 26.33 2.64
N ALA A 329 30.84 25.73 3.39
CA ALA A 329 31.05 24.42 4.01
C ALA A 329 30.97 23.30 2.96
N ILE A 330 30.05 23.40 2.00
CA ILE A 330 29.93 22.49 0.87
C ILE A 330 31.22 22.49 0.03
N GLU A 331 31.80 23.67 -0.26
CA GLU A 331 33.05 23.75 -0.99
C GLU A 331 34.23 23.11 -0.24
N LYS A 332 34.30 23.24 1.09
CA LYS A 332 35.36 22.61 1.94
C LYS A 332 35.24 21.09 1.97
N THR A 333 34.04 20.54 1.83
CA THR A 333 33.79 19.09 1.85
C THR A 333 33.68 18.48 0.45
N SER A 334 34.10 19.24 -0.58
CA SER A 334 34.04 18.82 -1.98
C SER A 334 35.02 17.69 -2.27
N HIS A 335 34.57 16.70 -3.03
CA HIS A 335 35.37 15.56 -3.51
C HIS A 335 34.99 15.18 -4.93
N LYS A 336 35.78 14.31 -5.57
CA LYS A 336 35.45 13.77 -6.88
C LYS A 336 34.41 12.68 -6.73
N PRO A 337 33.24 12.75 -7.43
CA PRO A 337 32.24 11.69 -7.40
C PRO A 337 32.85 10.37 -7.95
N LEU A 338 32.42 9.24 -7.39
CA LEU A 338 32.89 7.91 -7.80
C LEU A 338 32.31 7.46 -9.15
N LEU A 339 31.29 8.16 -9.65
CA LEU A 339 30.65 7.82 -10.92
C LEU A 339 31.59 8.07 -12.10
N PRO A 340 31.81 7.05 -12.96
CA PRO A 340 32.64 7.19 -14.15
C PRO A 340 31.96 8.11 -15.19
N SER A 341 32.76 8.59 -16.14
CA SER A 341 32.23 9.35 -17.27
C SER A 341 31.20 8.57 -18.09
N MET A 342 30.01 9.14 -18.27
CA MET A 342 28.89 8.53 -19.00
C MET A 342 29.08 8.48 -20.52
N ALA A 343 30.20 9.02 -21.03
CA ALA A 343 30.54 8.99 -22.46
C ALA A 343 30.66 7.57 -23.04
N GLY A 344 31.05 6.58 -22.20
CA GLY A 344 31.09 5.17 -22.59
C GLY A 344 29.70 4.60 -22.89
N ILE A 345 28.73 4.87 -22.05
CA ILE A 345 27.33 4.44 -22.23
C ILE A 345 26.76 5.08 -23.50
N SER A 346 26.96 6.38 -23.70
CA SER A 346 26.50 7.09 -24.88
C SER A 346 27.03 6.44 -26.18
N LYS A 347 28.34 6.16 -26.26
CA LYS A 347 28.96 5.51 -27.41
C LYS A 347 28.42 4.09 -27.66
N PHE A 348 28.24 3.31 -26.59
CA PHE A 348 27.71 1.96 -26.66
C PHE A 348 26.28 1.95 -27.22
N VAL A 349 25.39 2.80 -26.68
CA VAL A 349 23.99 2.88 -27.10
C VAL A 349 23.86 3.36 -28.54
N VAL A 350 24.56 4.42 -28.91
CA VAL A 350 24.52 4.95 -30.31
C VAL A 350 25.08 3.93 -31.31
N LYS A 351 26.08 3.12 -30.93
CA LYS A 351 26.63 2.07 -31.79
C LYS A 351 25.63 0.90 -31.95
N ASN A 352 25.01 0.47 -30.89
CA ASN A 352 24.23 -0.78 -30.84
C ASN A 352 22.70 -0.58 -30.83
N TYR A 353 22.18 0.62 -31.18
CA TYR A 353 20.76 0.98 -31.03
C TYR A 353 19.79 -0.01 -31.73
N LYS A 354 20.17 -0.60 -32.85
CA LYS A 354 19.34 -1.59 -33.58
C LYS A 354 19.19 -2.88 -32.77
N VAL A 355 20.30 -3.36 -32.19
CA VAL A 355 20.29 -4.56 -31.34
C VAL A 355 19.48 -4.31 -30.09
N LEU A 356 19.67 -3.18 -29.43
CA LEU A 356 18.90 -2.78 -28.24
C LEU A 356 17.39 -2.69 -28.52
N PHE A 357 17.00 -2.19 -29.71
CA PHE A 357 15.60 -2.15 -30.11
C PHE A 357 15.00 -3.55 -30.31
N VAL A 358 15.75 -4.48 -30.93
CA VAL A 358 15.32 -5.88 -31.07
C VAL A 358 15.23 -6.56 -29.71
N VAL A 359 16.20 -6.33 -28.82
CA VAL A 359 16.21 -6.86 -27.44
C VAL A 359 14.98 -6.37 -26.67
N LEU A 360 14.59 -5.08 -26.81
CA LEU A 360 13.36 -4.56 -26.23
C LEU A 360 12.13 -5.37 -26.65
N LEU A 361 11.97 -5.59 -27.97
CA LEU A 361 10.82 -6.34 -28.50
C LEU A 361 10.81 -7.80 -28.01
N LEU A 362 11.98 -8.44 -27.90
CA LEU A 362 12.09 -9.81 -27.38
C LEU A 362 11.77 -9.92 -25.89
N ILE A 363 12.17 -8.93 -25.09
CA ILE A 363 11.87 -8.89 -23.64
C ILE A 363 10.39 -8.61 -23.39
N CYS A 364 9.74 -7.79 -24.22
CA CYS A 364 8.31 -7.47 -24.03
C CYS A 364 7.43 -8.72 -24.04
N ILE A 365 7.73 -9.75 -24.85
CA ILE A 365 6.89 -10.95 -24.95
C ILE A 365 6.79 -11.70 -23.61
N PRO A 366 7.90 -12.17 -22.99
CA PRO A 366 7.82 -12.85 -21.70
C PRO A 366 7.41 -11.89 -20.56
N ALA A 367 7.74 -10.59 -20.67
CA ALA A 367 7.36 -9.60 -19.66
C ALA A 367 5.84 -9.44 -19.56
N PHE A 368 5.16 -9.20 -20.68
CA PHE A 368 3.70 -9.09 -20.69
C PHE A 368 2.99 -10.42 -20.40
N TYR A 369 3.58 -11.54 -20.82
CA TYR A 369 3.04 -12.85 -20.45
C TYR A 369 3.06 -13.07 -18.94
N GLY A 370 4.23 -12.89 -18.29
CA GLY A 370 4.36 -13.05 -16.85
C GLY A 370 3.53 -12.02 -16.06
N TYR A 371 3.47 -10.76 -16.52
CA TYR A 371 2.66 -9.71 -15.91
C TYR A 371 1.16 -10.07 -15.85
N ASN A 372 0.61 -10.65 -16.93
CA ASN A 372 -0.81 -11.01 -16.97
C ASN A 372 -1.14 -12.32 -16.22
N ASN A 373 -0.13 -13.07 -15.77
CA ASN A 373 -0.30 -14.33 -15.07
C ASN A 373 0.35 -14.34 -13.68
N VAL A 374 0.67 -13.17 -13.12
CA VAL A 374 1.20 -13.08 -11.75
C VAL A 374 0.11 -13.45 -10.76
N GLY A 375 0.42 -14.34 -9.81
CA GLY A 375 -0.47 -14.70 -8.72
C GLY A 375 -0.55 -13.59 -7.69
N VAL A 376 -1.76 -13.31 -7.21
CA VAL A 376 -2.00 -12.37 -6.10
C VAL A 376 -2.73 -13.10 -4.97
N TYR A 377 -2.50 -12.70 -3.74
CA TYR A 377 -3.22 -13.19 -2.57
C TYR A 377 -3.96 -12.04 -1.87
N TYR A 378 -5.06 -12.39 -1.21
CA TYR A 378 -5.96 -11.44 -0.54
C TYR A 378 -6.07 -11.70 0.96
N ASP A 379 -5.59 -12.83 1.43
CA ASP A 379 -5.59 -13.20 2.85
C ASP A 379 -4.59 -12.31 3.62
N MET A 380 -5.11 -11.54 4.59
CA MET A 380 -4.29 -10.64 5.41
C MET A 380 -3.48 -11.41 6.46
N SER A 381 -3.95 -12.56 6.91
CA SER A 381 -3.24 -13.40 7.86
C SER A 381 -2.00 -14.04 7.25
N ALA A 382 -2.05 -14.41 5.96
CA ALA A 382 -0.92 -14.92 5.20
C ALA A 382 0.22 -13.90 5.00
N ALA A 383 -0.04 -12.61 5.23
CA ALA A 383 0.96 -11.53 5.15
C ALA A 383 1.80 -11.38 6.42
N LEU A 384 1.50 -12.13 7.48
CA LEU A 384 2.14 -12.03 8.79
C LEU A 384 3.11 -13.18 9.05
N PRO A 385 4.16 -12.96 9.86
CA PRO A 385 5.09 -14.01 10.29
C PRO A 385 4.37 -15.15 11.06
N GLU A 386 4.84 -16.37 10.86
CA GLU A 386 4.32 -17.58 11.55
C GLU A 386 4.53 -17.56 13.08
N GLU A 387 5.49 -16.76 13.56
CA GLU A 387 5.81 -16.63 14.99
C GLU A 387 4.79 -15.79 15.77
N LEU A 388 3.90 -15.05 15.09
CA LEU A 388 2.92 -14.20 15.75
C LEU A 388 1.82 -15.02 16.43
N GLU A 389 1.33 -14.51 17.57
CA GLU A 389 0.34 -15.20 18.37
C GLU A 389 -0.97 -15.43 17.60
N SER A 390 -1.42 -14.48 16.79
CA SER A 390 -2.62 -14.63 15.95
C SER A 390 -2.45 -15.70 14.87
N THR A 391 -1.28 -15.77 14.22
CA THR A 391 -1.00 -16.79 13.20
C THR A 391 -0.99 -18.19 13.81
N GLN A 392 -0.30 -18.35 14.96
CA GLN A 392 -0.31 -19.62 15.70
C GLN A 392 -1.70 -19.99 16.19
N ALA A 393 -2.51 -19.02 16.62
CA ALA A 393 -3.87 -19.24 17.06
C ALA A 393 -4.79 -19.70 15.91
N ASN A 394 -4.66 -19.09 14.73
CA ASN A 394 -5.41 -19.48 13.54
C ASN A 394 -5.05 -20.91 13.10
N HIS A 395 -3.77 -21.28 13.09
CA HIS A 395 -3.35 -22.67 12.82
C HIS A 395 -3.90 -23.64 13.86
N LYS A 396 -3.86 -23.25 15.15
CA LYS A 396 -4.40 -24.09 16.23
C LYS A 396 -5.90 -24.31 16.09
N LEU A 397 -6.65 -23.28 15.73
CA LEU A 397 -8.09 -23.36 15.47
C LEU A 397 -8.39 -24.32 14.31
N ALA A 398 -7.66 -24.18 13.20
CA ALA A 398 -7.81 -25.02 12.02
C ALA A 398 -7.46 -26.49 12.33
N ASP A 399 -6.31 -26.74 12.96
CA ASP A 399 -5.82 -28.10 13.24
C ASP A 399 -6.68 -28.86 14.28
N THR A 400 -7.25 -28.11 15.24
CA THR A 400 -7.99 -28.74 16.36
C THR A 400 -9.48 -28.85 16.08
N PHE A 401 -10.09 -27.77 15.55
CA PHE A 401 -11.54 -27.70 15.38
C PHE A 401 -12.00 -27.79 13.93
N ASP A 402 -11.09 -27.92 12.95
CA ASP A 402 -11.36 -27.90 11.52
C ASP A 402 -12.08 -26.60 11.08
N VAL A 403 -11.78 -25.50 11.76
CA VAL A 403 -12.36 -24.17 11.49
C VAL A 403 -11.25 -23.24 10.99
N SER A 404 -11.33 -22.88 9.71
CA SER A 404 -10.43 -21.89 9.09
C SER A 404 -11.09 -20.54 8.95
N THR A 405 -12.41 -20.49 8.72
CA THR A 405 -13.20 -19.26 8.66
C THR A 405 -14.55 -19.40 9.34
N THR A 406 -15.10 -18.28 9.80
CA THR A 406 -16.47 -18.20 10.31
C THR A 406 -17.24 -17.15 9.52
N HIS A 407 -18.35 -17.57 8.91
CA HIS A 407 -19.30 -16.67 8.27
C HIS A 407 -20.41 -16.33 9.23
N LEU A 408 -20.92 -15.12 9.14
CA LEU A 408 -22.07 -14.64 9.87
C LEU A 408 -23.22 -14.40 8.89
N VAL A 409 -24.40 -14.88 9.20
CA VAL A 409 -25.61 -14.72 8.39
C VAL A 409 -26.62 -13.88 9.18
N LEU A 410 -27.02 -12.77 8.61
CA LEU A 410 -28.10 -11.94 9.14
C LEU A 410 -29.37 -12.22 8.35
N VAL A 411 -30.42 -12.61 9.07
CA VAL A 411 -31.76 -12.89 8.53
C VAL A 411 -32.78 -12.00 9.22
N ASP A 412 -33.78 -11.54 8.49
CA ASP A 412 -34.85 -10.73 9.07
C ASP A 412 -35.59 -11.52 10.17
N ALA A 413 -35.89 -10.85 11.30
CA ALA A 413 -36.56 -11.48 12.44
C ALA A 413 -37.99 -11.96 12.13
N ASP A 414 -38.62 -11.40 11.08
CA ASP A 414 -39.97 -11.76 10.62
C ASP A 414 -40.00 -13.06 9.78
N VAL A 415 -38.82 -13.59 9.39
CA VAL A 415 -38.75 -14.88 8.67
C VAL A 415 -39.27 -16.01 9.58
N PRO A 416 -40.25 -16.83 9.12
CA PRO A 416 -40.84 -17.87 9.95
C PRO A 416 -39.81 -18.89 10.43
N GLN A 417 -39.88 -19.29 11.70
CA GLN A 417 -38.94 -20.25 12.32
C GLN A 417 -38.72 -21.52 11.47
N LYS A 418 -39.78 -22.06 10.86
CA LYS A 418 -39.65 -23.20 9.98
C LYS A 418 -38.74 -22.93 8.77
N ALA A 419 -38.87 -21.75 8.18
CA ALA A 419 -38.02 -21.36 7.04
C ALA A 419 -36.55 -21.17 7.46
N VAL A 420 -36.34 -20.68 8.69
CA VAL A 420 -34.98 -20.58 9.27
C VAL A 420 -34.39 -21.97 9.51
N CYS A 421 -35.16 -22.93 10.04
CA CYS A 421 -34.72 -24.31 10.20
C CYS A 421 -34.39 -24.96 8.86
N ASP A 422 -35.31 -24.87 7.87
CA ASP A 422 -35.13 -25.45 6.54
C ASP A 422 -33.86 -24.82 5.85
N MET A 423 -33.62 -23.54 6.03
CA MET A 423 -32.44 -22.83 5.55
C MET A 423 -31.16 -23.30 6.25
N THR A 424 -31.17 -23.45 7.58
CA THR A 424 -30.04 -23.93 8.38
C THR A 424 -29.65 -25.36 7.95
N ASP A 425 -30.66 -26.22 7.71
CA ASP A 425 -30.44 -27.60 7.25
C ASP A 425 -29.78 -27.59 5.84
N GLU A 426 -30.31 -26.80 4.87
CA GLU A 426 -29.70 -26.66 3.54
C GLU A 426 -28.28 -26.10 3.62
N MET A 427 -28.01 -25.09 4.47
CA MET A 427 -26.68 -24.53 4.64
C MET A 427 -25.68 -25.51 5.27
N SER A 428 -26.15 -26.40 6.13
CA SER A 428 -25.31 -27.42 6.76
C SER A 428 -24.85 -28.51 5.79
N GLU A 429 -25.58 -28.72 4.68
CA GLU A 429 -25.23 -29.67 3.62
C GLU A 429 -24.22 -29.11 2.59
N VAL A 430 -23.92 -27.80 2.65
CA VAL A 430 -22.96 -27.15 1.73
C VAL A 430 -21.55 -27.69 2.01
N ASP A 431 -20.83 -28.00 0.95
CA ASP A 431 -19.48 -28.56 1.03
C ASP A 431 -18.51 -27.65 1.83
N GLY A 432 -17.77 -28.23 2.75
CA GLY A 432 -16.85 -27.53 3.65
C GLY A 432 -17.50 -26.79 4.82
N VAL A 433 -18.82 -26.80 4.96
CA VAL A 433 -19.49 -26.30 6.17
C VAL A 433 -19.38 -27.37 7.26
N GLN A 434 -18.74 -27.01 8.36
CA GLN A 434 -18.57 -27.91 9.51
C GLN A 434 -19.76 -27.82 10.45
N GLN A 435 -20.26 -26.62 10.70
CA GLN A 435 -21.34 -26.38 11.66
C GLN A 435 -22.10 -25.10 11.35
N VAL A 436 -23.41 -25.09 11.63
CA VAL A 436 -24.27 -23.91 11.61
C VAL A 436 -24.89 -23.74 12.99
N LEU A 437 -24.55 -22.61 13.66
CA LEU A 437 -25.09 -22.26 14.96
C LEU A 437 -26.13 -21.13 14.78
N SER A 438 -27.37 -21.41 15.11
CA SER A 438 -28.48 -20.45 15.18
C SER A 438 -29.26 -20.65 16.47
N LEU A 439 -30.10 -19.69 16.86
CA LEU A 439 -30.99 -19.88 18.00
C LEU A 439 -31.90 -21.10 17.78
N ASP A 440 -32.44 -21.24 16.57
CA ASP A 440 -33.36 -22.35 16.23
C ASP A 440 -32.64 -23.71 16.18
N SER A 441 -31.34 -23.75 15.82
CA SER A 441 -30.56 -25.01 15.90
C SER A 441 -30.37 -25.44 17.35
N LEU A 442 -30.17 -24.52 18.30
CA LEU A 442 -30.10 -24.82 19.74
C LEU A 442 -31.43 -25.30 20.28
N LEU A 443 -32.54 -24.69 19.90
CA LEU A 443 -33.90 -25.10 20.32
C LEU A 443 -34.26 -26.44 19.72
N SER A 444 -33.95 -26.72 18.48
CA SER A 444 -34.20 -28.00 17.79
C SER A 444 -33.38 -29.14 18.38
N ALA A 445 -32.18 -28.85 18.92
CA ALA A 445 -31.37 -29.79 19.66
C ALA A 445 -31.95 -30.16 21.05
N GLY A 446 -33.13 -29.65 21.39
CA GLY A 446 -33.85 -29.95 22.65
C GLY A 446 -33.40 -29.10 23.85
N ILE A 447 -32.70 -27.99 23.64
CA ILE A 447 -32.35 -27.02 24.67
C ILE A 447 -33.48 -26.01 24.79
N PRO A 448 -34.28 -25.98 25.86
CA PRO A 448 -35.34 -24.98 26.01
C PRO A 448 -34.74 -23.56 26.12
N GLU A 449 -35.37 -22.58 25.48
CA GLU A 449 -34.94 -21.18 25.53
C GLU A 449 -34.78 -20.66 26.96
N SER A 450 -35.60 -21.14 27.90
CA SER A 450 -35.51 -20.73 29.33
C SER A 450 -34.22 -21.20 30.04
N ILE A 451 -33.49 -22.15 29.45
CA ILE A 451 -32.19 -22.62 29.98
C ILE A 451 -31.05 -21.79 29.38
N LEU A 452 -31.21 -21.28 28.15
CA LEU A 452 -30.19 -20.45 27.52
C LEU A 452 -29.95 -19.16 28.33
N PRO A 453 -28.70 -18.72 28.46
CA PRO A 453 -28.40 -17.38 28.99
C PRO A 453 -29.00 -16.29 28.12
N ASN A 454 -29.48 -15.21 28.74
CA ASN A 454 -30.00 -14.07 27.98
C ASN A 454 -28.97 -13.52 26.96
N ASP A 455 -27.71 -13.47 27.36
CA ASP A 455 -26.61 -13.00 26.52
C ASP A 455 -26.46 -13.81 25.21
N VAL A 456 -26.77 -15.12 25.24
CA VAL A 456 -26.74 -16.00 24.06
C VAL A 456 -27.96 -15.76 23.16
N VAL A 457 -29.13 -15.56 23.78
CA VAL A 457 -30.36 -15.23 23.03
C VAL A 457 -30.22 -13.86 22.38
N GLU A 458 -29.76 -12.84 23.11
CA GLU A 458 -29.54 -11.48 22.62
C GLU A 458 -28.41 -11.39 21.56
N LEU A 459 -27.46 -12.32 21.57
CA LEU A 459 -26.46 -12.43 20.52
C LEU A 459 -27.05 -12.99 19.23
N LEU A 460 -27.89 -14.04 19.33
CA LEU A 460 -28.40 -14.73 18.15
C LEU A 460 -29.68 -14.12 17.61
N LYS A 461 -30.33 -13.22 18.36
CA LYS A 461 -31.59 -12.58 17.95
C LYS A 461 -31.72 -11.18 18.52
N SER A 462 -31.93 -10.21 17.63
CA SER A 462 -32.35 -8.83 17.95
C SER A 462 -33.84 -8.64 17.62
N ASP A 463 -34.35 -7.42 17.84
CA ASP A 463 -35.74 -7.06 17.45
C ASP A 463 -35.96 -7.13 15.92
N ARG A 464 -34.92 -6.98 15.12
CA ARG A 464 -34.99 -6.85 13.65
C ARG A 464 -34.35 -8.00 12.90
N TYR A 465 -33.35 -8.64 13.48
CA TYR A 465 -32.54 -9.65 12.80
C TYR A 465 -32.29 -10.88 13.67
N GLN A 466 -32.06 -11.99 13.02
CA GLN A 466 -31.49 -13.21 13.59
C GLN A 466 -30.09 -13.39 13.05
N LEU A 467 -29.16 -13.80 13.93
CA LEU A 467 -27.76 -14.06 13.59
C LEU A 467 -27.49 -15.55 13.59
N MET A 468 -26.84 -16.05 12.53
CA MET A 468 -26.31 -17.41 12.48
C MET A 468 -24.80 -17.35 12.28
N LEU A 469 -24.09 -18.30 12.88
CA LEU A 469 -22.65 -18.50 12.69
C LEU A 469 -22.44 -19.78 11.90
N ILE A 470 -21.67 -19.71 10.82
CA ILE A 470 -21.32 -20.86 9.97
C ILE A 470 -19.81 -21.03 10.01
N ASN A 471 -19.36 -22.13 10.59
CA ASN A 471 -17.95 -22.49 10.62
C ASN A 471 -17.59 -23.29 9.36
N SER A 472 -16.54 -22.89 8.68
CA SER A 472 -16.02 -23.48 7.45
C SER A 472 -14.59 -23.98 7.63
N GLU A 473 -14.28 -25.12 7.03
CA GLU A 473 -12.91 -25.65 6.95
C GLU A 473 -12.05 -24.93 5.91
N TYR A 474 -12.67 -24.21 4.99
CA TYR A 474 -11.97 -23.55 3.90
C TYR A 474 -11.26 -22.28 4.34
N VAL A 475 -10.04 -22.11 3.86
CA VAL A 475 -9.20 -20.93 4.16
C VAL A 475 -9.74 -19.71 3.42
N VAL A 476 -9.63 -18.54 4.05
CA VAL A 476 -9.97 -17.24 3.47
C VAL A 476 -9.32 -17.08 2.09
N SER A 477 -10.03 -16.49 1.14
CA SER A 477 -9.60 -16.23 -0.24
C SER A 477 -9.32 -17.47 -1.12
N SER A 478 -9.59 -18.68 -0.67
CA SER A 478 -9.51 -19.87 -1.52
C SER A 478 -10.65 -19.92 -2.54
N ASP A 479 -10.45 -20.60 -3.67
CA ASP A 479 -11.52 -20.82 -4.65
C ASP A 479 -12.68 -21.61 -4.05
N ALA A 480 -12.38 -22.53 -3.13
CA ALA A 480 -13.36 -23.33 -2.43
C ALA A 480 -14.27 -22.48 -1.54
N VAL A 481 -13.71 -21.58 -0.70
CA VAL A 481 -14.52 -20.70 0.15
C VAL A 481 -15.34 -19.71 -0.70
N ASN A 482 -14.78 -19.23 -1.82
CA ASN A 482 -15.53 -18.34 -2.71
C ASN A 482 -16.74 -19.03 -3.36
N ALA A 483 -16.61 -20.31 -3.77
CA ALA A 483 -17.73 -21.11 -4.27
C ALA A 483 -18.75 -21.39 -3.15
N GLN A 484 -18.30 -21.76 -1.95
CA GLN A 484 -19.15 -21.95 -0.76
C GLN A 484 -19.96 -20.69 -0.44
N ILE A 485 -19.34 -19.50 -0.46
CA ILE A 485 -20.02 -18.22 -0.21
C ILE A 485 -21.13 -17.96 -1.26
N GLU A 486 -20.89 -18.32 -2.53
CA GLU A 486 -21.93 -18.19 -3.58
C GLU A 486 -23.12 -19.10 -3.31
N GLU A 487 -22.86 -20.35 -2.93
CA GLU A 487 -23.91 -21.32 -2.62
C GLU A 487 -24.68 -20.92 -1.36
N LEU A 488 -23.99 -20.57 -0.26
CA LEU A 488 -24.60 -20.07 0.97
C LEU A 488 -25.46 -18.82 0.72
N ASN A 489 -24.97 -17.89 -0.09
CA ASN A 489 -25.72 -16.68 -0.43
C ASN A 489 -26.96 -16.99 -1.30
N ALA A 490 -26.85 -17.96 -2.22
CA ALA A 490 -27.99 -18.41 -3.02
C ALA A 490 -29.08 -19.06 -2.15
N ILE A 491 -28.69 -19.89 -1.16
CA ILE A 491 -29.61 -20.44 -0.17
C ILE A 491 -30.25 -19.32 0.66
N LEU A 492 -29.44 -18.39 1.20
CA LEU A 492 -29.93 -17.27 1.99
C LEU A 492 -30.98 -16.46 1.22
N LYS A 493 -30.68 -16.04 -0.01
CA LYS A 493 -31.59 -15.22 -0.84
C LYS A 493 -32.87 -15.97 -1.27
N LYS A 494 -32.91 -17.29 -1.21
CA LYS A 494 -34.10 -18.10 -1.44
C LYS A 494 -35.12 -17.95 -0.29
N TYR A 495 -34.66 -17.78 0.94
CA TYR A 495 -35.49 -17.70 2.14
C TYR A 495 -35.71 -16.27 2.62
N ASP A 496 -34.69 -15.41 2.42
CA ASP A 496 -34.70 -14.00 2.77
C ASP A 496 -33.93 -13.18 1.72
N GLU A 497 -34.65 -12.46 0.88
CA GLU A 497 -34.04 -11.57 -0.16
C GLU A 497 -33.20 -10.45 0.47
N GLY A 498 -33.59 -9.98 1.65
CA GLY A 498 -32.88 -8.96 2.43
C GLY A 498 -31.73 -9.49 3.28
N GLY A 499 -31.61 -10.79 3.47
CA GLY A 499 -30.59 -11.43 4.29
C GLY A 499 -29.17 -11.12 3.80
N MET A 500 -28.20 -11.08 4.70
CA MET A 500 -26.81 -10.70 4.40
C MET A 500 -25.84 -11.76 4.94
N LEU A 501 -24.87 -12.14 4.09
CA LEU A 501 -23.75 -13.01 4.47
C LEU A 501 -22.53 -12.11 4.71
N ILE A 502 -22.00 -12.11 5.93
CA ILE A 502 -20.94 -11.23 6.39
C ILE A 502 -19.79 -12.01 7.06
N GLY A 503 -18.70 -11.35 7.34
CA GLY A 503 -17.50 -11.94 7.92
C GLY A 503 -16.28 -11.75 7.04
N GLU A 504 -15.14 -12.26 7.48
CA GLU A 504 -13.85 -12.03 6.83
C GLU A 504 -13.82 -12.55 5.38
N ALA A 505 -14.26 -13.80 5.15
CA ALA A 505 -14.20 -14.37 3.80
C ALA A 505 -15.19 -13.74 2.82
N PRO A 506 -16.48 -13.46 3.17
CA PRO A 506 -17.37 -12.69 2.31
C PRO A 506 -16.83 -11.29 1.98
N CYS A 507 -16.28 -10.56 2.97
CA CYS A 507 -15.65 -9.26 2.71
C CYS A 507 -14.42 -9.39 1.80
N THR A 508 -13.63 -10.45 1.97
CA THR A 508 -12.47 -10.72 1.09
C THR A 508 -12.90 -11.04 -0.34
N LYS A 509 -14.00 -11.75 -0.53
CA LYS A 509 -14.57 -11.99 -1.86
C LYS A 509 -15.03 -10.69 -2.54
N ASP A 510 -15.67 -9.80 -1.79
CA ASP A 510 -16.03 -8.47 -2.30
C ASP A 510 -14.78 -7.64 -2.63
N LEU A 511 -13.74 -7.74 -1.80
CA LEU A 511 -12.43 -7.12 -2.04
C LEU A 511 -11.81 -7.59 -3.36
N ILE A 512 -11.83 -8.90 -3.65
CA ILE A 512 -11.36 -9.47 -4.92
C ILE A 512 -12.10 -8.83 -6.09
N SER A 513 -13.43 -8.81 -6.03
CA SER A 513 -14.28 -8.25 -7.11
C SER A 513 -14.05 -6.77 -7.34
N CYS A 514 -13.92 -5.98 -6.26
CA CYS A 514 -13.65 -4.54 -6.33
C CYS A 514 -12.26 -4.25 -6.93
N THR A 515 -11.23 -4.95 -6.45
CA THR A 515 -9.85 -4.69 -6.86
C THR A 515 -9.55 -5.11 -8.29
N ASP A 516 -10.18 -6.14 -8.81
CA ASP A 516 -10.06 -6.56 -10.22
C ASP A 516 -10.58 -5.48 -11.18
N ASN A 517 -11.67 -4.82 -10.81
CA ASN A 517 -12.19 -3.69 -11.58
C ASN A 517 -11.34 -2.43 -11.42
N ASP A 518 -10.94 -2.13 -10.19
CA ASP A 518 -10.13 -0.97 -9.85
C ASP A 518 -8.78 -0.98 -10.57
N PHE A 519 -8.14 -2.16 -10.69
CA PHE A 519 -6.90 -2.30 -11.43
C PHE A 519 -7.01 -1.82 -12.88
N LYS A 520 -8.09 -2.18 -13.57
CA LYS A 520 -8.36 -1.77 -14.95
C LYS A 520 -8.62 -0.26 -15.05
N VAL A 521 -9.47 0.26 -14.14
CA VAL A 521 -9.87 1.68 -14.12
C VAL A 521 -8.67 2.57 -13.84
N VAL A 522 -7.89 2.27 -12.81
CA VAL A 522 -6.70 3.05 -12.42
C VAL A 522 -5.64 3.05 -13.54
N ASN A 523 -5.37 1.91 -14.15
CA ASN A 523 -4.41 1.83 -15.25
C ASN A 523 -4.84 2.71 -16.43
N ILE A 524 -6.10 2.65 -16.84
CA ILE A 524 -6.62 3.46 -17.95
C ILE A 524 -6.51 4.96 -17.63
N ILE A 525 -6.93 5.37 -16.42
CA ILE A 525 -6.91 6.77 -15.99
C ILE A 525 -5.45 7.27 -15.88
N SER A 526 -4.55 6.49 -15.28
CA SER A 526 -3.13 6.83 -15.15
C SER A 526 -2.46 7.03 -16.50
N ILE A 527 -2.63 6.07 -17.40
CA ILE A 527 -2.08 6.12 -18.76
C ILE A 527 -2.64 7.35 -19.51
N ALA A 528 -3.96 7.59 -19.46
CA ALA A 528 -4.59 8.72 -20.12
C ALA A 528 -4.09 10.06 -19.58
N ALA A 529 -4.01 10.22 -18.26
CA ALA A 529 -3.54 11.44 -17.61
C ALA A 529 -2.08 11.73 -17.98
N ILE A 530 -1.21 10.73 -17.87
CA ILE A 530 0.22 10.87 -18.20
C ILE A 530 0.42 11.13 -19.69
N PHE A 531 -0.35 10.46 -20.55
CA PHE A 531 -0.33 10.73 -22.00
C PHE A 531 -0.61 12.19 -22.30
N VAL A 532 -1.67 12.77 -21.72
CA VAL A 532 -2.04 14.17 -21.90
C VAL A 532 -0.94 15.10 -21.39
N ILE A 533 -0.40 14.83 -20.21
CA ILE A 533 0.66 15.66 -19.62
C ILE A 533 1.92 15.64 -20.50
N ILE A 534 2.38 14.46 -20.93
CA ILE A 534 3.56 14.34 -21.81
C ILE A 534 3.30 15.07 -23.15
N ALA A 535 2.09 14.96 -23.72
CA ALA A 535 1.73 15.66 -24.95
C ALA A 535 1.86 17.17 -24.81
N LEU A 536 1.39 17.72 -23.70
CA LEU A 536 1.46 19.16 -23.39
C LEU A 536 2.90 19.63 -23.12
N VAL A 537 3.66 18.87 -22.31
CA VAL A 537 5.03 19.22 -21.92
C VAL A 537 5.98 19.15 -23.11
N LEU A 538 5.94 18.07 -23.90
CA LEU A 538 6.84 17.88 -25.04
C LEU A 538 6.31 18.50 -26.33
N ARG A 539 5.04 18.89 -26.37
CA ARG A 539 4.34 19.43 -27.55
C ARG A 539 4.49 18.53 -28.78
N SER A 540 4.24 17.23 -28.57
CA SER A 540 4.37 16.17 -29.54
C SER A 540 3.21 15.19 -29.40
N LEU A 541 2.76 14.60 -30.53
CA LEU A 541 1.73 13.56 -30.53
C LEU A 541 2.31 12.16 -30.52
N SER A 542 3.51 11.95 -31.06
CA SER A 542 4.12 10.60 -31.10
C SER A 542 4.88 10.27 -29.81
N LEU A 543 5.52 11.26 -29.17
CA LEU A 543 6.31 11.01 -27.97
C LEU A 543 5.49 10.45 -26.80
N PRO A 544 4.27 10.92 -26.48
CA PRO A 544 3.45 10.29 -25.45
C PRO A 544 3.23 8.79 -25.69
N VAL A 545 2.86 8.42 -26.91
CA VAL A 545 2.65 6.99 -27.28
C VAL A 545 3.92 6.17 -27.03
N LEU A 546 5.07 6.68 -27.51
CA LEU A 546 6.35 5.97 -27.40
C LEU A 546 6.84 5.87 -25.94
N LEU A 547 6.72 6.96 -25.16
CA LEU A 547 7.18 6.99 -23.79
C LEU A 547 6.29 6.11 -22.90
N VAL A 548 4.97 6.23 -23.02
CA VAL A 548 4.04 5.40 -22.25
C VAL A 548 4.25 3.92 -22.58
N ALA A 549 4.32 3.52 -23.86
CA ALA A 549 4.57 2.12 -24.24
C ALA A 549 5.90 1.59 -23.68
N LEU A 550 6.95 2.42 -23.65
CA LEU A 550 8.25 2.02 -23.10
C LEU A 550 8.21 1.87 -21.58
N ILE A 551 7.46 2.73 -20.89
CA ILE A 551 7.30 2.70 -19.45
C ILE A 551 6.45 1.49 -19.03
N GLU A 552 5.36 1.21 -19.77
CA GLU A 552 4.56 0.00 -19.55
C GLU A 552 5.40 -1.28 -19.75
N ALA A 553 6.32 -1.29 -20.72
CA ALA A 553 7.27 -2.39 -20.87
C ALA A 553 8.23 -2.52 -19.66
N ALA A 554 8.64 -1.40 -19.03
CA ALA A 554 9.44 -1.43 -17.81
C ALA A 554 8.64 -1.94 -16.60
N ILE A 555 7.37 -1.56 -16.49
CA ILE A 555 6.45 -2.04 -15.45
C ILE A 555 6.21 -3.55 -15.62
N ALA A 556 5.89 -3.99 -16.84
CA ALA A 556 5.70 -5.41 -17.14
C ALA A 556 6.96 -6.22 -16.84
N ALA A 557 8.16 -5.70 -17.18
CA ALA A 557 9.44 -6.36 -16.87
C ALA A 557 9.72 -6.46 -15.36
N ASN A 558 9.23 -5.53 -14.55
CA ASN A 558 9.30 -5.60 -13.09
C ASN A 558 8.31 -6.60 -12.51
N LEU A 559 7.03 -6.49 -12.91
CA LEU A 559 5.93 -7.28 -12.36
C LEU A 559 5.87 -8.73 -12.90
N CYS A 560 6.58 -9.05 -13.99
CA CYS A 560 6.66 -10.43 -14.48
C CYS A 560 7.58 -11.33 -13.65
N ILE A 561 8.52 -10.77 -12.89
CA ILE A 561 9.51 -11.56 -12.15
C ILE A 561 8.86 -12.49 -11.12
N PRO A 562 7.85 -12.07 -10.31
CA PRO A 562 7.15 -12.95 -9.39
C PRO A 562 6.54 -14.18 -10.06
N TYR A 563 5.99 -14.04 -11.25
CA TYR A 563 5.48 -15.18 -12.02
C TYR A 563 6.58 -16.24 -12.28
N PHE A 564 7.77 -15.81 -12.73
CA PHE A 564 8.87 -16.73 -13.02
C PHE A 564 9.57 -17.27 -11.76
N THR A 565 9.39 -16.62 -10.62
CA THR A 565 9.92 -17.08 -9.33
C THR A 565 8.90 -17.84 -8.48
N ASN A 566 7.69 -18.08 -9.01
CA ASN A 566 6.56 -18.69 -8.29
C ASN A 566 6.25 -17.98 -6.95
N THR A 567 6.33 -16.66 -6.95
CA THR A 567 6.03 -15.82 -5.78
C THR A 567 4.68 -15.14 -6.00
N THR A 568 3.77 -15.27 -5.05
CA THR A 568 2.52 -14.52 -5.03
C THR A 568 2.74 -13.13 -4.46
N LEU A 569 1.96 -12.15 -4.89
CA LEU A 569 2.03 -10.77 -4.43
C LEU A 569 0.79 -10.41 -3.62
N PRO A 570 0.88 -9.54 -2.62
CA PRO A 570 -0.31 -8.95 -2.02
C PRO A 570 -1.09 -8.15 -3.08
N PHE A 571 -2.42 -8.30 -3.11
CA PHE A 571 -3.31 -7.74 -4.15
C PHE A 571 -3.11 -6.23 -4.42
N VAL A 572 -2.76 -5.48 -3.39
CA VAL A 572 -2.52 -4.03 -3.47
C VAL A 572 -1.26 -3.68 -4.25
N ALA A 573 -0.23 -4.56 -4.22
CA ALA A 573 1.09 -4.26 -4.75
C ALA A 573 1.11 -4.03 -6.28
N PRO A 574 0.49 -4.85 -7.15
CA PRO A 574 0.49 -4.61 -8.59
C PRO A 574 -0.15 -3.26 -8.97
N ILE A 575 -1.25 -2.89 -8.33
CA ILE A 575 -1.98 -1.63 -8.61
C ILE A 575 -1.11 -0.42 -8.25
N LEU A 576 -0.58 -0.42 -7.03
CA LEU A 576 0.22 0.70 -6.52
C LEU A 576 1.55 0.82 -7.28
N ILE A 577 2.23 -0.31 -7.53
CA ILE A 577 3.54 -0.30 -8.19
C ILE A 577 3.41 0.14 -9.65
N SER A 578 2.40 -0.31 -10.39
CA SER A 578 2.19 0.15 -11.77
C SER A 578 2.05 1.67 -11.82
N THR A 579 1.25 2.25 -10.93
CA THR A 579 0.99 3.68 -10.87
C THR A 579 2.21 4.49 -10.40
N ILE A 580 2.90 4.04 -9.35
CA ILE A 580 4.10 4.69 -8.80
C ILE A 580 5.25 4.65 -9.81
N GLN A 581 5.49 3.47 -10.40
CA GLN A 581 6.57 3.28 -11.37
C GLN A 581 6.28 4.05 -12.66
N LEU A 582 5.02 4.11 -13.11
CA LEU A 582 4.60 4.93 -14.24
C LEU A 582 4.96 6.41 -13.98
N GLY A 583 4.59 6.96 -12.82
CA GLY A 583 4.89 8.35 -12.45
C GLY A 583 6.39 8.65 -12.38
N SER A 584 7.15 7.82 -11.66
CA SER A 584 8.59 8.05 -11.43
C SER A 584 9.46 7.82 -12.66
N THR A 585 9.11 6.85 -13.52
CA THR A 585 9.88 6.55 -14.73
C THR A 585 9.71 7.63 -15.82
N VAL A 586 8.52 8.23 -15.87
CA VAL A 586 8.22 9.33 -16.81
C VAL A 586 9.22 10.48 -16.64
N ASP A 587 9.63 10.79 -15.42
CA ASP A 587 10.54 11.88 -15.10
C ASP A 587 11.90 11.70 -15.78
N TYR A 588 12.46 10.50 -15.71
CA TYR A 588 13.71 10.15 -16.39
C TYR A 588 13.58 10.21 -17.91
N ALA A 589 12.45 9.71 -18.42
CA ALA A 589 12.17 9.71 -19.85
C ALA A 589 11.97 11.12 -20.41
N ILE A 590 11.24 11.99 -19.71
CA ILE A 590 11.07 13.41 -20.10
C ILE A 590 12.39 14.14 -20.08
N LEU A 591 13.24 13.95 -19.05
CA LEU A 591 14.55 14.59 -18.96
C LEU A 591 15.42 14.29 -20.20
N MET A 592 15.58 13.00 -20.53
CA MET A 592 16.39 12.58 -21.67
C MET A 592 15.78 13.05 -23.01
N THR A 593 14.47 12.91 -23.16
CA THR A 593 13.77 13.31 -24.40
C THR A 593 13.83 14.82 -24.61
N THR A 594 13.71 15.62 -23.55
CA THR A 594 13.83 17.08 -23.66
C THR A 594 15.23 17.50 -24.13
N LYS A 595 16.30 16.89 -23.59
CA LYS A 595 17.68 17.12 -24.05
C LYS A 595 17.85 16.70 -25.52
N TYR A 596 17.32 15.56 -25.91
CA TYR A 596 17.31 15.11 -27.31
C TYR A 596 16.62 16.14 -28.22
N LEU A 597 15.41 16.60 -27.85
CA LEU A 597 14.68 17.60 -28.65
C LEU A 597 15.43 18.92 -28.76
N GLN A 598 16.07 19.38 -27.66
CA GLN A 598 16.89 20.59 -27.67
C GLN A 598 18.08 20.48 -28.66
N ASN A 599 18.79 19.34 -28.61
CA ASN A 599 19.92 19.07 -29.51
C ASN A 599 19.48 18.97 -30.97
N ARG A 600 18.33 18.34 -31.24
CA ARG A 600 17.77 18.28 -32.61
C ARG A 600 17.32 19.66 -33.10
N ARG A 601 16.75 20.51 -32.25
CA ARG A 601 16.39 21.91 -32.59
C ARG A 601 17.60 22.77 -32.90
N SER A 602 18.75 22.50 -32.29
CA SER A 602 20.02 23.20 -32.59
C SER A 602 20.68 22.72 -33.90
N GLY A 603 20.06 21.76 -34.63
CA GLY A 603 20.54 21.28 -35.92
C GLY A 603 21.54 20.14 -35.87
N GLN A 604 21.70 19.45 -34.72
CA GLN A 604 22.55 18.27 -34.63
C GLN A 604 21.95 17.08 -35.37
N GLY A 605 22.79 16.23 -35.94
CA GLY A 605 22.38 14.94 -36.50
C GLY A 605 21.76 14.01 -35.46
N ARG A 606 20.87 13.07 -35.89
CA ARG A 606 20.13 12.19 -34.97
C ARG A 606 21.03 11.42 -33.99
N LYS A 607 22.17 10.88 -34.46
CA LYS A 607 23.10 10.12 -33.61
C LYS A 607 23.83 11.02 -32.62
N GLU A 608 24.23 12.21 -33.05
CA GLU A 608 24.89 13.22 -32.23
C GLU A 608 23.93 13.75 -31.16
N ALA A 609 22.70 14.08 -31.53
CA ALA A 609 21.67 14.59 -30.64
C ALA A 609 21.31 13.59 -29.52
N VAL A 610 21.15 12.31 -29.87
CA VAL A 610 20.88 11.24 -28.87
C VAL A 610 22.11 11.00 -28.02
N GLY A 611 23.31 10.91 -28.63
CA GLY A 611 24.55 10.71 -27.89
C GLY A 611 24.82 11.82 -26.86
N ALA A 612 24.59 13.09 -27.24
CA ALA A 612 24.71 14.24 -26.34
C ALA A 612 23.62 14.22 -25.24
N ALA A 613 22.39 13.83 -25.58
CA ALA A 613 21.31 13.69 -24.60
C ALA A 613 21.63 12.64 -23.55
N VAL A 614 22.09 11.45 -23.95
CA VAL A 614 22.51 10.39 -23.03
C VAL A 614 23.70 10.85 -22.18
N ALA A 615 24.72 11.43 -22.77
CA ALA A 615 25.90 11.89 -22.03
C ALA A 615 25.58 12.96 -20.95
N SER A 616 24.61 13.83 -21.23
CA SER A 616 24.23 14.92 -20.30
C SER A 616 23.17 14.54 -19.26
N SER A 617 22.36 13.46 -19.48
CA SER A 617 21.31 13.07 -18.55
C SER A 617 21.60 11.78 -17.79
N ALA A 618 22.49 10.92 -18.30
CA ALA A 618 22.70 9.59 -17.72
C ALA A 618 23.18 9.64 -16.26
N GLN A 619 24.04 10.59 -15.89
CA GLN A 619 24.51 10.71 -14.51
C GLN A 619 23.35 11.04 -13.57
N SER A 620 22.51 12.02 -13.90
CA SER A 620 21.35 12.38 -13.06
C SER A 620 20.37 11.23 -12.94
N ILE A 621 20.06 10.54 -14.04
CA ILE A 621 19.14 9.39 -14.05
C ILE A 621 19.68 8.24 -13.19
N LEU A 622 20.99 7.95 -13.28
CA LEU A 622 21.63 6.88 -12.52
C LEU A 622 21.64 7.20 -11.01
N VAL A 623 22.00 8.43 -10.63
CA VAL A 623 22.03 8.85 -9.22
C VAL A 623 20.62 8.78 -8.62
N SER A 624 19.64 9.31 -9.32
CA SER A 624 18.25 9.30 -8.94
C SER A 624 17.71 7.88 -8.77
N GLY A 625 17.85 7.03 -9.77
CA GLY A 625 17.39 5.65 -9.71
C GLY A 625 18.09 4.81 -8.63
N LEU A 626 19.40 5.01 -8.41
CA LEU A 626 20.13 4.35 -7.32
C LEU A 626 19.70 4.86 -5.95
N SER A 627 19.39 6.14 -5.81
CA SER A 627 18.86 6.71 -4.56
C SER A 627 17.47 6.19 -4.25
N PHE A 628 16.61 6.09 -5.28
CA PHE A 628 15.28 5.47 -5.15
C PHE A 628 15.40 3.99 -4.76
N PHE A 629 16.25 3.23 -5.45
CA PHE A 629 16.55 1.85 -5.10
C PHE A 629 17.00 1.72 -3.65
N ALA A 630 17.95 2.54 -3.21
CA ALA A 630 18.51 2.47 -1.86
C ALA A 630 17.47 2.78 -0.78
N ALA A 631 16.60 3.79 -1.01
CA ALA A 631 15.56 4.16 -0.07
C ALA A 631 14.54 3.04 0.15
N THR A 632 14.21 2.28 -0.90
CA THR A 632 13.16 1.25 -0.84
C THR A 632 13.70 -0.15 -0.57
N PHE A 633 14.87 -0.51 -1.11
CA PHE A 633 15.46 -1.84 -1.00
C PHE A 633 15.72 -2.28 0.46
N GLY A 634 16.27 -1.38 1.28
CA GLY A 634 16.57 -1.70 2.67
C GLY A 634 15.31 -1.96 3.51
N VAL A 635 14.24 -1.23 3.23
CA VAL A 635 12.94 -1.44 3.88
C VAL A 635 12.34 -2.76 3.43
N GLY A 636 12.37 -3.06 2.14
CA GLY A 636 11.90 -4.34 1.59
C GLY A 636 12.61 -5.56 2.16
N LEU A 637 13.89 -5.45 2.53
CA LEU A 637 14.64 -6.54 3.18
C LEU A 637 14.37 -6.67 4.68
N TYR A 638 14.05 -5.56 5.34
CA TYR A 638 13.92 -5.53 6.80
C TYR A 638 12.50 -5.79 7.28
N SER A 639 11.48 -5.39 6.50
CA SER A 639 10.09 -5.50 6.91
C SER A 639 9.64 -6.95 7.05
N ASN A 640 9.05 -7.27 8.21
CA ASN A 640 8.40 -8.55 8.47
C ASN A 640 6.91 -8.54 8.07
N VAL A 641 6.35 -7.40 7.67
CA VAL A 641 5.01 -7.29 7.11
C VAL A 641 5.13 -7.46 5.60
N ASP A 642 4.62 -8.58 5.05
CA ASP A 642 4.84 -8.94 3.65
C ASP A 642 4.32 -7.89 2.66
N ILE A 643 3.19 -7.23 2.94
CA ILE A 643 2.65 -6.16 2.10
C ILE A 643 3.67 -5.02 1.95
N ILE A 644 4.30 -4.58 3.03
CA ILE A 644 5.30 -3.50 3.03
C ILE A 644 6.59 -3.97 2.37
N SER A 645 7.05 -5.18 2.71
CA SER A 645 8.25 -5.82 2.14
C SER A 645 8.12 -5.97 0.63
N SER A 646 7.02 -6.57 0.17
CA SER A 646 6.72 -6.78 -1.26
C SER A 646 6.62 -5.46 -2.02
N MET A 647 5.90 -4.47 -1.50
CA MET A 647 5.80 -3.14 -2.12
C MET A 647 7.17 -2.47 -2.26
N CYS A 648 7.96 -2.41 -1.19
CA CYS A 648 9.26 -1.77 -1.20
C CYS A 648 10.27 -2.52 -2.10
N SER A 649 10.24 -3.84 -2.12
CA SER A 649 11.08 -4.68 -3.00
C SER A 649 10.74 -4.51 -4.47
N LEU A 650 9.44 -4.47 -4.80
CA LEU A 650 8.95 -4.19 -6.16
C LEU A 650 9.33 -2.79 -6.62
N MET A 651 9.23 -1.78 -5.75
CA MET A 651 9.65 -0.41 -6.05
C MET A 651 11.14 -0.31 -6.30
N ALA A 652 11.97 -0.94 -5.45
CA ALA A 652 13.41 -0.98 -5.62
C ALA A 652 13.80 -1.59 -6.98
N ARG A 653 13.25 -2.75 -7.28
CA ARG A 653 13.46 -3.44 -8.55
C ARG A 653 12.93 -2.64 -9.74
N GLY A 654 11.76 -2.02 -9.59
CA GLY A 654 11.16 -1.12 -10.57
C GLY A 654 12.03 0.08 -10.91
N ALA A 655 12.70 0.68 -9.92
CA ALA A 655 13.66 1.76 -10.14
C ALA A 655 14.84 1.32 -11.04
N LEU A 656 15.41 0.15 -10.78
CA LEU A 656 16.50 -0.39 -11.61
C LEU A 656 16.01 -0.71 -13.04
N CYS A 657 14.85 -1.35 -13.18
CA CYS A 657 14.24 -1.60 -14.49
C CYS A 657 14.04 -0.29 -15.27
N SER A 658 13.53 0.74 -14.61
CA SER A 658 13.31 2.07 -15.19
C SER A 658 14.61 2.73 -15.66
N VAL A 659 15.66 2.69 -14.84
CA VAL A 659 16.99 3.20 -15.21
C VAL A 659 17.54 2.47 -16.44
N VAL A 660 17.47 1.16 -16.46
CA VAL A 660 17.96 0.35 -17.62
C VAL A 660 17.17 0.69 -18.87
N VAL A 661 15.85 0.74 -18.78
CA VAL A 661 14.97 1.05 -19.93
C VAL A 661 15.24 2.46 -20.46
N VAL A 662 15.35 3.46 -19.57
CA VAL A 662 15.56 4.85 -20.02
C VAL A 662 16.99 5.09 -20.51
N LEU A 663 18.02 4.48 -19.92
CA LEU A 663 19.42 4.71 -20.37
C LEU A 663 19.78 3.94 -21.66
N PHE A 664 19.21 2.76 -21.87
CA PHE A 664 19.62 1.89 -22.97
C PHE A 664 18.55 1.75 -24.06
N LEU A 665 17.28 1.60 -23.71
CA LEU A 665 16.22 1.29 -24.64
C LEU A 665 15.55 2.56 -25.20
N LEU A 666 15.29 3.57 -24.39
CA LEU A 666 14.72 4.84 -24.86
C LEU A 666 15.55 5.49 -25.97
N PRO A 667 16.90 5.63 -25.84
CA PRO A 667 17.71 6.20 -26.92
C PRO A 667 17.64 5.38 -28.21
N ALA A 668 17.52 4.04 -28.13
CA ALA A 668 17.35 3.18 -29.30
C ALA A 668 16.01 3.47 -30.01
N VAL A 669 14.93 3.62 -29.25
CA VAL A 669 13.60 3.99 -29.77
C VAL A 669 13.64 5.38 -30.42
N LEU A 670 14.26 6.38 -29.76
CA LEU A 670 14.41 7.74 -30.29
C LEU A 670 15.18 7.74 -31.62
N LEU A 671 16.25 6.92 -31.76
CA LEU A 671 17.03 6.80 -32.99
C LEU A 671 16.26 6.09 -34.12
N MET A 672 15.50 5.05 -33.79
CA MET A 672 14.72 4.29 -34.79
C MET A 672 13.55 5.11 -35.34
N LEU A 673 12.87 5.85 -34.45
CA LEU A 673 11.64 6.59 -34.75
C LEU A 673 11.85 8.10 -34.93
N ASP A 674 13.11 8.58 -35.04
CA ASP A 674 13.47 10.00 -35.17
C ASP A 674 12.62 10.72 -36.23
N LYS A 675 12.40 10.12 -37.41
CA LYS A 675 11.59 10.73 -38.46
C LYS A 675 10.16 11.00 -38.04
N VAL A 676 9.52 10.06 -37.35
CA VAL A 676 8.14 10.20 -36.86
C VAL A 676 8.06 11.28 -35.78
N ILE A 677 9.04 11.28 -34.87
CA ILE A 677 9.13 12.24 -33.75
C ILE A 677 9.28 13.66 -34.30
N VAL A 678 10.21 13.88 -35.22
CA VAL A 678 10.49 15.20 -35.80
C VAL A 678 9.29 15.76 -36.59
N HIS A 679 8.49 14.90 -37.25
CA HIS A 679 7.30 15.35 -37.99
C HIS A 679 6.11 15.68 -37.09
N SER A 680 5.94 14.96 -36.00
CA SER A 680 4.80 15.10 -35.06
C SER A 680 5.04 16.08 -33.91
N THR A 681 6.27 16.64 -33.79
CA THR A 681 6.65 17.55 -32.71
C THR A 681 6.68 19.01 -33.23
N LEU A 682 6.11 19.93 -32.42
CA LEU A 682 6.11 21.35 -32.76
C LEU A 682 7.52 21.98 -32.70
N ASN A 683 7.75 22.97 -33.54
CA ASN A 683 9.02 23.72 -33.59
C ASN A 683 10.27 22.89 -33.95
N MET A 684 10.13 21.89 -34.85
CA MET A 684 11.22 21.05 -35.31
C MET A 684 11.64 21.31 -36.80
N LYS A 685 11.35 22.51 -37.34
CA LYS A 685 11.64 22.84 -38.74
C LYS A 685 13.13 22.67 -39.09
N SER A 686 14.05 23.09 -38.21
CA SER A 686 15.50 22.94 -38.38
C SER A 686 15.96 21.47 -38.44
N ALA A 687 15.33 20.62 -37.66
CA ALA A 687 15.67 19.19 -37.59
C ALA A 687 15.18 18.36 -38.80
N ARG A 688 14.15 18.82 -39.53
CA ARG A 688 13.60 18.13 -40.69
C ARG A 688 14.58 18.04 -41.86
N ASN A 689 15.49 18.98 -41.97
CA ASN A 689 16.47 19.09 -43.07
C ASN A 689 17.82 18.43 -42.75
N VAL A 690 18.06 17.96 -41.53
CA VAL A 690 19.31 17.33 -41.11
C VAL A 690 19.10 15.81 -40.93
N LYS A 691 19.84 14.99 -41.73
CA LYS A 691 19.79 13.51 -41.69
C LYS A 691 20.47 12.93 -40.45
#